data_fafd2fc1e87d79d087dd995e4f83998a
#
_entry.id   fafd2fc1e87d79d087dd995e4f83998a
#
_cell.length_a   1.000
_cell.length_b   1.000
_cell.length_c   1.000
_cell.angle_alpha   90.00
_cell.angle_beta   90.00
_cell.angle_gamma   90.00
#
_symmetry.space_group_name_H-M   'P 1'
#
loop_
_entity.id
_entity.type
_entity.pdbx_description
1 polymer ?
#
loop_
_entity_poly.entity_id
_entity_poly.type
_entity_poly.pdbx_seq_one_letter_code
_entity_poly.pdbx_strand_id
1 'polypeptide(L)'
;MNKNQLAAKIWESANRMRSKIEANDYKDYILGFIFYKYLSDQEEQWLIHQGYDAASIQKYVNEEADDAYSGKSNAQRSLGYFIAYKDLFSTWLDLGADFSVDHVRTALSSFNRLISPSHKKVFEGIFNTLETGLSKLGDSTKQQTRAVSDLIQLIREIPMTGSQDYDVLGYIYEFLLEKFASNAGKKAGEFYTPHEVSLLMSEMIAEHLKGRDKIKIYDPTSGSGSLLINIGKTTAKYIGEKDHIRYYAQELKANTYNLTRMNLVMRGILPDNILTRNGDTLEEDWPYFDEADPQGTYDPLYVDAVVSNPPYSQRWDPEGKETDPRYKGYGIAPRSKADYAFLLHDLYHLKPDGMMTIVLPHGVLFRGGEEGEIRKHLIEKNNIEAIIGLPANIFFGTGIPTIIMVLRQKRESTEVLIVDASKGFAKEGKNNKLRASDIRRIADTVRDKRSTPKFSRLVSREEIRDNDYNLNIPRYVDSQEEAESYDIYASMFGGIPEGELEKFAQYWKEFPSLKEELFTGEGGYLKLATEDIKNTVQKNQDVEHYLLHFRNAFQGLGKTLASYLIEEAETLSVPKTEEILTAEIFSGFDGVSLLDPYQAYELFEKEYTDIAGDLELIQIEGLQAISQVDPNMVIKKKNGKDVEVQEGWKGHILPFDLVQKRCLTDELSELSRMRREVEEIAASIEEILESLSEEDKESLADVLTEEKDAFVFKNSKAVLKTLQEDAENNGELISLLKKADRYNSEEKSLKSKIKDKEDALHLKTKETIENLTKEQGKELLYDKWILPIVSGIDSLPVAMLQDFTKNLESLSRKYETTMSDLEEEIADTSKELVDMLSELTGSAQDMEGIQELRLLFGGDIHE
;
A
#
# COMPACT_ATOMS: atom_id res chain seq x y z
N MET A 1 -1.97 5.21 16.66
CA MET A 1 -0.64 4.66 16.22
C MET A 1 -0.80 4.19 14.78
N ASN A 2 0.01 4.70 13.85
CA ASN A 2 -0.05 4.25 12.46
C ASN A 2 0.70 2.92 12.26
N LYS A 3 0.49 2.27 11.07
CA LYS A 3 1.10 0.97 10.72
C LYS A 3 2.63 0.96 10.90
N ASN A 4 3.33 2.02 10.50
CA ASN A 4 4.80 2.09 10.59
C ASN A 4 5.31 2.19 12.02
N GLN A 5 4.62 2.94 12.88
CA GLN A 5 4.95 3.04 14.30
C GLN A 5 4.72 1.71 15.03
N LEU A 6 3.62 1.03 14.69
CA LEU A 6 3.32 -0.30 15.22
C LEU A 6 4.38 -1.31 14.78
N ALA A 7 4.74 -1.32 13.49
CA ALA A 7 5.79 -2.17 12.92
C ALA A 7 7.15 -1.97 13.63
N ALA A 8 7.56 -0.72 13.85
CA ALA A 8 8.81 -0.40 14.53
C ALA A 8 8.84 -0.92 15.98
N LYS A 9 7.75 -0.75 16.73
CA LYS A 9 7.64 -1.25 18.12
C LYS A 9 7.68 -2.77 18.18
N ILE A 10 6.96 -3.45 17.29
CA ILE A 10 6.96 -4.92 17.25
C ILE A 10 8.32 -5.47 16.85
N TRP A 11 8.99 -4.83 15.88
CA TRP A 11 10.33 -5.24 15.46
C TRP A 11 11.37 -5.06 16.55
N GLU A 12 11.30 -3.97 17.31
CA GLU A 12 12.14 -3.75 18.46
C GLU A 12 11.97 -4.84 19.52
N SER A 13 10.73 -5.21 19.81
CA SER A 13 10.41 -6.30 20.73
C SER A 13 10.94 -7.65 20.23
N ALA A 14 10.73 -7.95 18.94
CA ALA A 14 11.24 -9.15 18.32
C ALA A 14 12.76 -9.25 18.45
N ASN A 15 13.48 -8.13 18.25
CA ASN A 15 14.93 -8.10 18.37
C ASN A 15 15.44 -8.31 19.82
N ARG A 16 14.72 -7.78 20.82
CA ARG A 16 15.05 -8.00 22.24
C ARG A 16 14.91 -9.47 22.65
N MET A 17 14.01 -10.21 22.02
CA MET A 17 13.74 -11.61 22.35
C MET A 17 14.47 -12.62 21.46
N ARG A 18 15.11 -12.21 20.35
CA ARG A 18 15.86 -13.07 19.39
C ARG A 18 16.90 -13.99 20.03
N SER A 19 17.46 -13.61 21.16
CA SER A 19 18.46 -14.44 21.84
C SER A 19 17.87 -15.59 22.66
N LYS A 20 16.53 -15.69 22.76
CA LYS A 20 15.84 -16.59 23.69
C LYS A 20 14.78 -17.48 23.05
N ILE A 21 14.21 -17.10 21.91
CA ILE A 21 13.09 -17.80 21.27
C ILE A 21 13.35 -17.88 19.76
N GLU A 22 12.95 -18.96 19.11
CA GLU A 22 12.96 -19.05 17.66
C GLU A 22 11.99 -18.01 17.06
N ALA A 23 12.45 -17.36 16.00
CA ALA A 23 11.71 -16.27 15.35
C ALA A 23 10.26 -16.65 14.96
N ASN A 24 10.04 -17.92 14.58
CA ASN A 24 8.72 -18.43 14.21
C ASN A 24 7.74 -18.55 15.39
N ASP A 25 8.23 -18.80 16.60
CA ASP A 25 7.37 -18.93 17.79
C ASP A 25 7.00 -17.57 18.38
N TYR A 26 7.83 -16.54 18.14
CA TYR A 26 7.68 -15.22 18.74
C TYR A 26 6.35 -14.52 18.35
N LYS A 27 5.91 -14.67 17.11
CA LYS A 27 4.64 -14.12 16.63
C LYS A 27 3.45 -14.57 17.48
N ASP A 28 3.42 -15.85 17.84
CA ASP A 28 2.29 -16.47 18.55
C ASP A 28 2.16 -15.91 19.98
N TYR A 29 3.28 -15.52 20.61
CA TYR A 29 3.26 -14.86 21.93
C TYR A 29 2.72 -13.44 21.84
N ILE A 30 3.24 -12.64 20.90
CA ILE A 30 2.77 -11.26 20.73
C ILE A 30 1.27 -11.26 20.45
N LEU A 31 0.82 -12.05 19.48
CA LEU A 31 -0.58 -12.10 19.08
C LEU A 31 -1.48 -12.56 20.22
N GLY A 32 -1.06 -13.58 20.98
CA GLY A 32 -1.80 -14.07 22.13
C GLY A 32 -1.95 -13.01 23.23
N PHE A 33 -0.89 -12.26 23.58
CA PHE A 33 -0.96 -11.19 24.57
C PHE A 33 -1.76 -9.97 24.11
N ILE A 34 -1.65 -9.61 22.82
CA ILE A 34 -2.44 -8.52 22.23
C ILE A 34 -3.93 -8.88 22.33
N PHE A 35 -4.29 -10.13 21.96
CA PHE A 35 -5.67 -10.57 22.04
C PHE A 35 -6.18 -10.63 23.50
N TYR A 36 -5.35 -11.09 24.44
CA TYR A 36 -5.72 -11.07 25.85
C TYR A 36 -5.98 -9.65 26.35
N LYS A 37 -5.10 -8.70 25.99
CA LYS A 37 -5.30 -7.28 26.29
C LYS A 37 -6.63 -6.78 25.70
N TYR A 38 -6.91 -7.09 24.42
CA TYR A 38 -8.15 -6.70 23.78
C TYR A 38 -9.37 -7.17 24.56
N LEU A 39 -9.40 -8.46 24.96
CA LEU A 39 -10.53 -9.01 25.72
C LEU A 39 -10.65 -8.35 27.11
N SER A 40 -9.54 -8.11 27.77
CA SER A 40 -9.50 -7.39 29.07
C SER A 40 -10.02 -5.95 28.93
N ASP A 41 -9.53 -5.19 27.95
CA ASP A 41 -9.96 -3.82 27.71
C ASP A 41 -11.47 -3.76 27.34
N GLN A 42 -11.97 -4.72 26.55
CA GLN A 42 -13.38 -4.81 26.19
C GLN A 42 -14.26 -5.09 27.43
N GLU A 43 -13.84 -5.95 28.33
CA GLU A 43 -14.59 -6.22 29.56
C GLU A 43 -14.60 -5.01 30.50
N GLU A 44 -13.48 -4.34 30.68
CA GLU A 44 -13.39 -3.10 31.48
C GLU A 44 -14.30 -2.01 30.91
N GLN A 45 -14.27 -1.77 29.60
CA GLN A 45 -15.14 -0.79 28.95
C GLN A 45 -16.62 -1.16 29.09
N TRP A 46 -16.96 -2.43 28.89
CA TRP A 46 -18.31 -2.90 29.07
C TRP A 46 -18.80 -2.69 30.51
N LEU A 47 -17.98 -2.99 31.52
CA LEU A 47 -18.29 -2.74 32.94
C LEU A 47 -18.53 -1.26 33.23
N ILE A 48 -17.68 -0.38 32.69
CA ILE A 48 -17.85 1.07 32.81
C ILE A 48 -19.17 1.52 32.20
N HIS A 49 -19.54 1.02 31.01
CA HIS A 49 -20.85 1.31 30.40
C HIS A 49 -22.05 0.77 31.22
N GLN A 50 -21.85 -0.29 32.00
CA GLN A 50 -22.85 -0.78 32.95
C GLN A 50 -22.93 0.02 34.26
N GLY A 51 -22.13 1.10 34.40
CA GLY A 51 -22.12 1.99 35.55
C GLY A 51 -21.17 1.59 36.67
N TYR A 52 -20.22 0.66 36.43
CA TYR A 52 -19.16 0.35 37.40
C TYR A 52 -18.07 1.39 37.35
N ASP A 53 -17.69 1.96 38.49
CA ASP A 53 -16.47 2.73 38.64
C ASP A 53 -15.28 1.81 38.99
N ALA A 54 -14.07 2.36 38.99
CA ALA A 54 -12.83 1.59 39.24
C ALA A 54 -12.87 0.85 40.60
N ALA A 55 -13.42 1.47 41.66
CA ALA A 55 -13.55 0.87 42.98
C ALA A 55 -14.57 -0.30 42.99
N SER A 56 -15.64 -0.16 42.26
CA SER A 56 -16.65 -1.21 42.05
C SER A 56 -16.13 -2.38 41.24
N ILE A 57 -15.33 -2.11 40.19
CA ILE A 57 -14.66 -3.15 39.38
C ILE A 57 -13.73 -3.96 40.31
N GLN A 58 -12.85 -3.29 41.06
CA GLN A 58 -11.95 -3.97 42.00
C GLN A 58 -12.68 -4.82 43.04
N LYS A 59 -13.82 -4.36 43.51
CA LYS A 59 -14.57 -5.01 44.61
C LYS A 59 -15.47 -6.14 44.15
N TYR A 60 -16.15 -5.98 42.99
CA TYR A 60 -17.22 -6.86 42.56
C TYR A 60 -16.91 -7.76 41.39
N VAL A 61 -15.83 -7.46 40.65
CA VAL A 61 -15.41 -8.25 39.49
C VAL A 61 -14.45 -9.35 39.95
N ASN A 62 -14.96 -10.31 40.70
CA ASN A 62 -14.22 -11.48 41.16
C ASN A 62 -14.98 -12.77 40.87
N GLU A 63 -14.27 -13.87 40.88
CA GLU A 63 -14.79 -15.17 40.52
C GLU A 63 -15.73 -15.76 41.57
N GLU A 64 -15.56 -15.39 42.83
CA GLU A 64 -16.27 -15.92 44.01
C GLU A 64 -17.57 -15.14 44.31
N ALA A 65 -17.87 -14.11 43.53
CA ALA A 65 -19.10 -13.33 43.72
C ALA A 65 -20.30 -14.17 43.29
N ASP A 66 -21.07 -14.61 44.27
CA ASP A 66 -22.15 -15.62 44.16
C ASP A 66 -23.52 -14.99 43.79
N ASP A 67 -23.56 -13.74 43.38
CA ASP A 67 -24.81 -13.02 43.16
C ASP A 67 -25.28 -13.11 41.70
N ALA A 68 -26.59 -13.29 41.50
CA ALA A 68 -27.25 -13.22 40.19
C ALA A 68 -27.05 -11.86 39.48
N TYR A 69 -26.57 -10.87 40.21
CA TYR A 69 -26.18 -9.51 39.77
C TYR A 69 -24.67 -9.35 39.68
N SER A 70 -23.88 -10.42 39.84
CA SER A 70 -22.43 -10.34 39.75
C SER A 70 -21.99 -9.98 38.34
N GLY A 71 -20.92 -9.17 38.22
CA GLY A 71 -20.30 -8.84 36.97
C GLY A 71 -19.99 -10.07 36.10
N LYS A 72 -19.64 -11.21 36.73
CA LYS A 72 -19.37 -12.51 36.10
C LYS A 72 -20.50 -13.02 35.23
N SER A 73 -21.69 -13.22 35.77
CA SER A 73 -22.81 -13.79 34.99
C SER A 73 -23.28 -12.87 33.88
N ASN A 74 -23.21 -11.58 34.11
CA ASN A 74 -23.58 -10.59 33.10
C ASN A 74 -22.51 -10.48 31.99
N ALA A 75 -21.22 -10.49 32.31
CA ALA A 75 -20.14 -10.52 31.34
C ALA A 75 -20.19 -11.79 30.48
N GLN A 76 -20.37 -12.97 31.10
CA GLN A 76 -20.50 -14.22 30.36
C GLN A 76 -21.70 -14.24 29.41
N ARG A 77 -22.79 -13.58 29.75
CA ARG A 77 -23.98 -13.47 28.89
C ARG A 77 -23.76 -12.50 27.73
N SER A 78 -23.11 -11.36 27.99
CA SER A 78 -22.97 -10.27 27.02
C SER A 78 -21.74 -10.44 26.15
N LEU A 79 -20.60 -10.84 26.75
CA LEU A 79 -19.30 -10.93 26.07
C LEU A 79 -18.93 -12.37 25.66
N GLY A 80 -19.55 -13.37 26.33
CA GLY A 80 -19.24 -14.78 26.12
C GLY A 80 -18.12 -15.33 27.01
N TYR A 81 -17.47 -14.49 27.82
CA TYR A 81 -16.40 -14.84 28.74
C TYR A 81 -16.43 -13.93 29.98
N PHE A 82 -15.54 -14.21 30.94
CA PHE A 82 -15.32 -13.37 32.11
C PHE A 82 -13.85 -13.43 32.52
N ILE A 83 -13.29 -12.26 32.84
CA ILE A 83 -11.93 -12.09 33.37
C ILE A 83 -12.05 -11.45 34.74
N ALA A 84 -11.54 -12.12 35.80
CA ALA A 84 -11.58 -11.56 37.15
C ALA A 84 -10.63 -10.35 37.27
N TYR A 85 -10.93 -9.38 38.14
CA TYR A 85 -10.14 -8.19 38.35
C TYR A 85 -8.62 -8.46 38.50
N LYS A 86 -8.25 -9.49 39.29
CA LYS A 86 -6.85 -9.89 39.50
C LYS A 86 -6.16 -10.35 38.20
N ASP A 87 -6.94 -10.78 37.22
CA ASP A 87 -6.48 -11.35 35.94
C ASP A 87 -6.60 -10.36 34.78
N LEU A 88 -7.15 -9.12 35.02
CA LEU A 88 -7.21 -8.07 34.01
C LEU A 88 -5.81 -7.62 33.61
N PHE A 89 -5.63 -7.26 32.34
CA PHE A 89 -4.34 -6.80 31.81
C PHE A 89 -3.86 -5.50 32.48
N SER A 90 -4.79 -4.59 32.78
CA SER A 90 -4.54 -3.37 33.56
C SER A 90 -4.01 -3.68 34.96
N THR A 91 -4.60 -4.65 35.65
CA THR A 91 -4.15 -5.08 36.99
C THR A 91 -2.73 -5.66 36.92
N TRP A 92 -2.37 -6.40 35.89
CA TRP A 92 -0.99 -6.89 35.71
C TRP A 92 0.02 -5.75 35.61
N LEU A 93 -0.33 -4.65 34.95
CA LEU A 93 0.53 -3.47 34.86
C LEU A 93 0.72 -2.79 36.22
N ASP A 94 -0.34 -2.74 37.04
CA ASP A 94 -0.32 -2.13 38.36
C ASP A 94 0.51 -2.93 39.40
N LEU A 95 0.65 -4.26 39.20
CA LEU A 95 1.49 -5.10 40.05
C LEU A 95 2.98 -4.73 40.00
N GLY A 96 3.46 -4.14 38.92
CA GLY A 96 4.84 -3.67 38.78
C GLY A 96 5.88 -4.76 39.13
N ALA A 97 6.62 -4.61 40.20
CA ALA A 97 7.65 -5.56 40.63
C ALA A 97 7.10 -6.89 41.18
N ASP A 98 5.85 -6.92 41.63
CA ASP A 98 5.19 -8.12 42.18
C ASP A 98 4.57 -8.99 41.06
N PHE A 99 4.61 -8.52 39.81
CA PHE A 99 4.13 -9.31 38.67
C PHE A 99 5.02 -10.54 38.41
N SER A 100 4.42 -11.67 38.11
CA SER A 100 5.09 -12.91 37.72
C SER A 100 4.38 -13.61 36.58
N VAL A 101 5.09 -14.47 35.84
CA VAL A 101 4.51 -15.29 34.77
C VAL A 101 3.40 -16.22 35.26
N ASP A 102 3.38 -16.54 36.57
CA ASP A 102 2.34 -17.40 37.16
C ASP A 102 0.99 -16.69 37.24
N HIS A 103 0.94 -15.35 37.31
CA HIS A 103 -0.32 -14.60 37.15
C HIS A 103 -0.90 -14.86 35.77
N VAL A 104 -0.08 -14.82 34.72
CA VAL A 104 -0.54 -15.10 33.34
C VAL A 104 -1.05 -16.54 33.21
N ARG A 105 -0.29 -17.55 33.70
CA ARG A 105 -0.74 -18.94 33.66
C ARG A 105 -2.09 -19.15 34.35
N THR A 106 -2.24 -18.57 35.51
CA THR A 106 -3.48 -18.64 36.28
C THR A 106 -4.63 -17.98 35.54
N ALA A 107 -4.39 -16.81 34.96
CA ALA A 107 -5.39 -16.06 34.21
C ALA A 107 -5.84 -16.80 32.94
N LEU A 108 -4.91 -17.38 32.16
CA LEU A 108 -5.27 -18.17 30.97
C LEU A 108 -6.09 -19.42 31.33
N SER A 109 -5.72 -20.11 32.40
CA SER A 109 -6.47 -21.29 32.91
C SER A 109 -7.86 -20.88 33.41
N SER A 110 -7.95 -19.76 34.15
CA SER A 110 -9.22 -19.19 34.61
C SER A 110 -10.12 -18.79 33.46
N PHE A 111 -9.57 -18.14 32.45
CA PHE A 111 -10.30 -17.76 31.24
C PHE A 111 -10.98 -18.96 30.58
N ASN A 112 -10.23 -20.04 30.30
CA ASN A 112 -10.80 -21.25 29.69
C ASN A 112 -11.97 -21.83 30.48
N ARG A 113 -11.92 -21.78 31.81
CA ARG A 113 -12.96 -22.25 32.71
C ARG A 113 -14.19 -21.33 32.79
N LEU A 114 -13.99 -20.04 32.56
CA LEU A 114 -14.99 -18.99 32.71
C LEU A 114 -15.65 -18.57 31.38
N ILE A 115 -15.40 -19.30 30.29
CA ILE A 115 -16.12 -19.14 29.02
C ILE A 115 -17.56 -19.56 29.18
N SER A 116 -18.50 -18.77 28.66
CA SER A 116 -19.93 -19.14 28.59
C SER A 116 -20.09 -20.41 27.75
N PRO A 117 -20.93 -21.39 28.20
CA PRO A 117 -21.17 -22.62 27.43
C PRO A 117 -21.59 -22.37 25.97
N SER A 118 -22.38 -21.33 25.71
CA SER A 118 -22.84 -20.97 24.36
C SER A 118 -21.70 -20.47 23.45
N HIS A 119 -20.62 -19.97 24.03
CA HIS A 119 -19.50 -19.34 23.29
C HIS A 119 -18.21 -20.17 23.31
N LYS A 120 -18.26 -21.40 23.84
CA LYS A 120 -17.12 -22.31 23.88
C LYS A 120 -16.48 -22.49 22.49
N LYS A 121 -17.28 -22.67 21.44
CA LYS A 121 -16.77 -22.84 20.06
C LYS A 121 -15.86 -21.71 19.59
N VAL A 122 -16.05 -20.51 20.11
CA VAL A 122 -15.24 -19.32 19.72
C VAL A 122 -14.00 -19.18 20.60
N PHE A 123 -14.11 -19.40 21.90
CA PHE A 123 -13.07 -19.03 22.86
C PHE A 123 -12.30 -20.21 23.44
N GLU A 124 -12.86 -21.43 23.46
CA GLU A 124 -12.21 -22.59 24.10
C GLU A 124 -10.87 -22.90 23.42
N GLY A 125 -9.81 -23.02 24.22
CA GLY A 125 -8.47 -23.33 23.77
C GLY A 125 -7.79 -22.25 22.92
N ILE A 126 -8.38 -21.05 22.82
CA ILE A 126 -7.84 -19.96 21.96
C ILE A 126 -6.43 -19.52 22.40
N PHE A 127 -6.10 -19.66 23.68
CA PHE A 127 -4.81 -19.34 24.25
C PHE A 127 -3.87 -20.54 24.41
N ASN A 128 -4.22 -21.75 23.94
CA ASN A 128 -3.40 -22.95 24.14
C ASN A 128 -1.97 -22.80 23.64
N THR A 129 -1.76 -22.11 22.52
CA THR A 129 -0.43 -21.86 21.97
C THR A 129 0.39 -20.94 22.89
N LEU A 130 -0.24 -19.90 23.46
CA LEU A 130 0.40 -19.00 24.41
C LEU A 130 0.72 -19.76 25.72
N GLU A 131 -0.24 -20.51 26.27
CA GLU A 131 -0.07 -21.23 27.53
C GLU A 131 1.06 -22.25 27.48
N THR A 132 1.08 -23.10 26.46
CA THR A 132 2.13 -24.10 26.25
C THR A 132 3.49 -23.47 25.98
N GLY A 133 3.48 -22.31 25.32
CA GLY A 133 4.67 -21.56 24.95
C GLY A 133 5.37 -20.88 26.10
N LEU A 134 4.67 -20.46 27.19
CA LEU A 134 5.26 -19.73 28.29
C LEU A 134 6.48 -20.40 28.90
N SER A 135 6.53 -21.75 28.90
CA SER A 135 7.67 -22.54 29.38
C SER A 135 8.94 -22.35 28.53
N LYS A 136 8.82 -21.99 27.27
CA LYS A 136 9.94 -21.79 26.35
C LYS A 136 10.63 -20.42 26.52
N LEU A 137 10.02 -19.49 27.27
CA LEU A 137 10.53 -18.13 27.47
C LEU A 137 11.77 -18.05 28.39
N GLY A 138 12.21 -19.16 28.97
CA GLY A 138 13.41 -19.27 29.77
C GLY A 138 13.41 -20.48 30.72
N ASP A 139 14.58 -20.85 31.21
CA ASP A 139 14.81 -22.04 32.05
C ASP A 139 14.32 -21.89 33.51
N SER A 140 13.94 -20.68 33.90
CA SER A 140 13.46 -20.37 35.26
C SER A 140 12.27 -19.41 35.21
N THR A 141 11.38 -19.51 36.23
CA THR A 141 10.26 -18.58 36.42
C THR A 141 10.70 -17.12 36.38
N LYS A 142 11.86 -16.79 36.94
CA LYS A 142 12.39 -15.44 36.92
C LYS A 142 12.74 -14.94 35.51
N GLN A 143 13.31 -15.81 34.66
CA GLN A 143 13.61 -15.47 33.27
C GLN A 143 12.32 -15.33 32.45
N GLN A 144 11.38 -16.24 32.65
CA GLN A 144 10.07 -16.21 32.02
C GLN A 144 9.29 -14.94 32.42
N THR A 145 9.26 -14.60 33.71
CA THR A 145 8.65 -13.37 34.23
C THR A 145 9.22 -12.13 33.56
N ARG A 146 10.57 -12.05 33.47
CA ARG A 146 11.21 -10.89 32.82
C ARG A 146 10.82 -10.77 31.34
N ALA A 147 10.83 -11.88 30.60
CA ALA A 147 10.46 -11.89 29.18
C ALA A 147 9.01 -11.45 28.96
N VAL A 148 8.09 -11.96 29.79
CA VAL A 148 6.67 -11.61 29.74
C VAL A 148 6.43 -10.16 30.16
N SER A 149 7.11 -9.69 31.23
CA SER A 149 7.00 -8.30 31.67
C SER A 149 7.45 -7.31 30.60
N ASP A 150 8.58 -7.59 29.93
CA ASP A 150 9.07 -6.76 28.83
C ASP A 150 8.05 -6.70 27.67
N LEU A 151 7.40 -7.82 27.37
CA LEU A 151 6.37 -7.93 26.33
C LEU A 151 5.07 -7.19 26.71
N ILE A 152 4.60 -7.34 27.94
CA ILE A 152 3.40 -6.66 28.45
C ILE A 152 3.58 -5.13 28.41
N GLN A 153 4.76 -4.62 28.80
CA GLN A 153 5.05 -3.18 28.74
C GLN A 153 5.02 -2.64 27.30
N LEU A 154 5.48 -3.41 26.34
CA LEU A 154 5.39 -3.04 24.92
C LEU A 154 3.94 -3.00 24.42
N ILE A 155 3.17 -4.07 24.73
CA ILE A 155 1.79 -4.23 24.28
C ILE A 155 0.87 -3.20 24.95
N ARG A 156 1.20 -2.69 26.13
CA ARG A 156 0.44 -1.65 26.85
C ARG A 156 0.06 -0.49 25.94
N GLU A 157 0.99 -0.07 25.08
CA GLU A 157 0.84 1.12 24.23
C GLU A 157 0.12 0.87 22.92
N ILE A 158 -0.21 -0.40 22.59
CA ILE A 158 -0.96 -0.73 21.39
C ILE A 158 -2.42 -0.38 21.62
N PRO A 159 -3.01 0.57 20.89
CA PRO A 159 -4.41 0.94 21.07
C PRO A 159 -5.33 -0.20 20.59
N MET A 160 -6.33 -0.54 21.43
CA MET A 160 -7.29 -1.61 21.18
C MET A 160 -8.71 -1.07 21.00
N THR A 161 -8.85 0.19 20.59
CA THR A 161 -10.13 0.90 20.52
C THR A 161 -11.06 0.46 19.37
N GLY A 162 -10.60 -0.45 18.49
CA GLY A 162 -11.40 -0.87 17.34
C GLY A 162 -11.57 0.19 16.23
N SER A 163 -11.14 1.42 16.50
CA SER A 163 -11.23 2.56 15.59
C SER A 163 -10.14 2.58 14.52
N GLN A 164 -9.31 1.54 14.45
CA GLN A 164 -8.24 1.49 13.46
C GLN A 164 -8.75 0.91 12.15
N ASP A 165 -8.50 1.62 11.07
CA ASP A 165 -8.92 1.27 9.72
C ASP A 165 -8.24 0.02 9.14
N TYR A 166 -7.43 -0.68 9.92
CA TYR A 166 -6.73 -1.88 9.48
C TYR A 166 -6.76 -3.00 10.52
N ASP A 167 -6.64 -4.24 10.04
CA ASP A 167 -6.49 -5.43 10.87
C ASP A 167 -5.15 -5.41 11.63
N VAL A 168 -5.17 -5.03 12.90
CA VAL A 168 -3.97 -4.93 13.74
C VAL A 168 -3.28 -6.28 13.88
N LEU A 169 -4.01 -7.37 14.17
CA LEU A 169 -3.41 -8.69 14.32
C LEU A 169 -2.94 -9.25 12.99
N GLY A 170 -3.73 -9.13 11.94
CA GLY A 170 -3.33 -9.54 10.59
C GLY A 170 -2.10 -8.79 10.12
N TYR A 171 -2.07 -7.47 10.32
CA TYR A 171 -0.89 -6.66 10.00
C TYR A 171 0.36 -7.06 10.79
N ILE A 172 0.24 -7.29 12.09
CA ILE A 172 1.36 -7.76 12.92
C ILE A 172 1.84 -9.13 12.45
N TYR A 173 0.92 -10.04 12.15
CA TYR A 173 1.23 -11.36 11.64
C TYR A 173 1.95 -11.29 10.29
N GLU A 174 1.44 -10.50 9.36
CA GLU A 174 2.06 -10.25 8.05
C GLU A 174 3.46 -9.66 8.18
N PHE A 175 3.60 -8.61 8.95
CA PHE A 175 4.88 -7.95 9.21
C PHE A 175 5.92 -8.90 9.81
N LEU A 176 5.52 -9.73 10.79
CA LEU A 176 6.41 -10.71 11.38
C LEU A 176 6.77 -11.81 10.40
N LEU A 177 5.83 -12.28 9.55
CA LEU A 177 6.12 -13.24 8.49
C LEU A 177 7.12 -12.66 7.47
N GLU A 178 6.92 -11.45 6.99
CA GLU A 178 7.84 -10.79 6.05
C GLU A 178 9.26 -10.69 6.62
N LYS A 179 9.39 -10.21 7.85
CA LYS A 179 10.70 -10.01 8.50
C LYS A 179 11.40 -11.32 8.87
N PHE A 180 10.65 -12.39 9.13
CA PHE A 180 11.21 -13.70 9.48
C PHE A 180 11.33 -14.66 8.29
N ALA A 181 10.54 -14.49 7.22
CA ALA A 181 10.66 -15.30 5.99
C ALA A 181 12.03 -15.14 5.31
N SER A 182 12.69 -14.00 5.47
CA SER A 182 14.03 -13.75 4.98
C SER A 182 15.10 -14.59 5.71
N ASN A 183 14.83 -15.10 6.91
CA ASN A 183 15.75 -15.84 7.76
C ASN A 183 15.41 -17.32 7.93
N ALA A 184 14.17 -17.73 7.70
CA ALA A 184 13.74 -19.13 7.75
C ALA A 184 13.82 -19.72 6.34
N GLY A 185 14.88 -20.43 6.03
CA GLY A 185 15.05 -21.16 4.76
C GLY A 185 13.77 -21.92 4.39
N LYS A 186 13.14 -21.55 3.30
CA LYS A 186 12.14 -22.24 2.47
C LYS A 186 11.34 -23.36 3.17
N LYS A 187 10.40 -23.03 4.03
CA LYS A 187 9.19 -23.82 4.19
C LYS A 187 8.07 -23.10 3.46
N ALA A 188 8.02 -23.34 2.15
CA ALA A 188 6.91 -22.94 1.29
C ALA A 188 5.64 -23.61 1.80
N GLY A 189 4.63 -22.82 2.17
CA GLY A 189 3.34 -23.37 2.56
C GLY A 189 2.46 -22.48 3.42
N GLU A 190 2.99 -21.40 3.98
CA GLU A 190 2.18 -20.40 4.69
C GLU A 190 2.17 -19.11 3.87
N PHE A 191 1.32 -19.04 2.83
CA PHE A 191 1.14 -17.82 2.07
C PHE A 191 0.04 -16.98 2.72
N TYR A 192 0.43 -15.82 3.24
CA TYR A 192 -0.52 -14.78 3.60
C TYR A 192 -1.07 -14.16 2.31
N THR A 193 -2.38 -13.96 2.24
CA THR A 193 -2.98 -13.26 1.11
C THR A 193 -2.74 -11.77 1.24
N PRO A 194 -2.05 -11.11 0.32
CA PRO A 194 -1.85 -9.67 0.35
C PRO A 194 -3.19 -8.93 0.47
N HIS A 195 -3.20 -7.84 1.22
CA HIS A 195 -4.41 -7.08 1.50
C HIS A 195 -5.16 -6.68 0.21
N GLU A 196 -4.43 -6.24 -0.80
CA GLU A 196 -4.99 -5.80 -2.08
C GLU A 196 -5.64 -6.93 -2.88
N VAL A 197 -5.08 -8.14 -2.82
CA VAL A 197 -5.66 -9.33 -3.44
C VAL A 197 -6.93 -9.73 -2.70
N SER A 198 -6.90 -9.69 -1.38
CA SER A 198 -8.07 -9.95 -0.53
C SER A 198 -9.18 -8.93 -0.79
N LEU A 199 -8.84 -7.66 -0.94
CA LEU A 199 -9.79 -6.59 -1.24
C LEU A 199 -10.42 -6.79 -2.62
N LEU A 200 -9.62 -7.11 -3.65
CA LEU A 200 -10.13 -7.41 -5.00
C LEU A 200 -11.14 -8.58 -4.99
N MET A 201 -10.80 -9.66 -4.30
CA MET A 201 -11.71 -10.81 -4.17
C MET A 201 -13.00 -10.41 -3.44
N SER A 202 -12.88 -9.56 -2.44
CA SER A 202 -14.00 -9.06 -1.64
C SER A 202 -14.93 -8.16 -2.43
N GLU A 203 -14.40 -7.25 -3.25
CA GLU A 203 -15.20 -6.35 -4.10
C GLU A 203 -16.05 -7.14 -5.11
N MET A 204 -15.46 -8.14 -5.77
CA MET A 204 -16.20 -8.98 -6.72
C MET A 204 -17.35 -9.75 -6.04
N ILE A 205 -17.12 -10.28 -4.84
CA ILE A 205 -18.15 -11.02 -4.09
C ILE A 205 -19.21 -10.08 -3.52
N ALA A 206 -18.82 -8.94 -2.96
CA ALA A 206 -19.75 -7.98 -2.37
C ALA A 206 -20.72 -7.42 -3.41
N GLU A 207 -20.25 -7.10 -4.59
CA GLU A 207 -21.11 -6.66 -5.71
C GLU A 207 -22.11 -7.76 -6.11
N HIS A 208 -21.66 -9.03 -6.18
CA HIS A 208 -22.55 -10.16 -6.46
C HIS A 208 -23.62 -10.39 -5.39
N LEU A 209 -23.29 -10.12 -4.13
CA LEU A 209 -24.19 -10.33 -2.99
C LEU A 209 -25.08 -9.11 -2.68
N LYS A 210 -24.97 -8.04 -3.44
CA LYS A 210 -25.76 -6.82 -3.29
C LYS A 210 -27.26 -7.09 -3.24
N GLY A 211 -27.92 -6.51 -2.23
CA GLY A 211 -29.36 -6.66 -2.02
C GLY A 211 -29.80 -7.93 -1.30
N ARG A 212 -28.90 -8.73 -0.75
CA ARG A 212 -29.20 -9.87 0.12
C ARG A 212 -29.25 -9.42 1.58
N ASP A 213 -30.21 -9.93 2.36
CA ASP A 213 -30.34 -9.59 3.78
C ASP A 213 -29.42 -10.42 4.69
N LYS A 214 -29.23 -11.69 4.38
CA LYS A 214 -28.45 -12.63 5.19
C LYS A 214 -27.48 -13.39 4.30
N ILE A 215 -26.22 -13.40 4.70
CA ILE A 215 -25.12 -13.96 3.92
C ILE A 215 -24.35 -14.98 4.75
N LYS A 216 -24.01 -16.11 4.14
CA LYS A 216 -23.06 -17.10 4.65
C LYS A 216 -21.80 -17.05 3.78
N ILE A 217 -20.65 -16.87 4.40
CA ILE A 217 -19.35 -16.82 3.72
C ILE A 217 -18.46 -17.91 4.30
N TYR A 218 -17.73 -18.63 3.45
CA TYR A 218 -16.83 -19.71 3.85
C TYR A 218 -15.42 -19.52 3.30
N ASP A 219 -14.43 -19.71 4.17
CA ASP A 219 -13.02 -19.83 3.81
C ASP A 219 -12.51 -21.18 4.31
N PRO A 220 -12.28 -22.17 3.42
CA PRO A 220 -11.81 -23.52 3.78
C PRO A 220 -10.32 -23.57 4.11
N THR A 221 -9.58 -22.49 3.91
CA THR A 221 -8.12 -22.37 4.14
C THR A 221 -7.79 -21.05 4.82
N SER A 222 -8.51 -20.76 5.89
CA SER A 222 -8.71 -19.41 6.41
C SER A 222 -7.45 -18.68 6.86
N GLY A 223 -6.38 -19.39 7.18
CA GLY A 223 -5.12 -18.76 7.57
C GLY A 223 -5.31 -17.80 8.76
N SER A 224 -5.11 -16.50 8.53
CA SER A 224 -5.40 -15.45 9.53
C SER A 224 -6.85 -14.99 9.56
N GLY A 225 -7.68 -15.42 8.62
CA GLY A 225 -9.07 -14.94 8.46
C GLY A 225 -9.20 -13.61 7.71
N SER A 226 -8.12 -13.11 7.11
CA SER A 226 -8.12 -11.81 6.44
C SER A 226 -9.10 -11.71 5.28
N LEU A 227 -9.29 -12.78 4.49
CA LEU A 227 -10.29 -12.85 3.42
C LEU A 227 -11.72 -12.64 3.96
N LEU A 228 -12.07 -13.34 5.03
CA LEU A 228 -13.39 -13.21 5.67
C LEU A 228 -13.62 -11.79 6.21
N ILE A 229 -12.61 -11.19 6.84
CA ILE A 229 -12.67 -9.83 7.40
C ILE A 229 -12.92 -8.81 6.31
N ASN A 230 -12.16 -8.87 5.22
CA ASN A 230 -12.28 -7.91 4.12
C ASN A 230 -13.65 -8.02 3.43
N ILE A 231 -14.16 -9.24 3.22
CA ILE A 231 -15.52 -9.40 2.66
C ILE A 231 -16.58 -8.79 3.58
N GLY A 232 -16.47 -8.99 4.89
CA GLY A 232 -17.39 -8.39 5.85
C GLY A 232 -17.36 -6.86 5.78
N LYS A 233 -16.18 -6.25 5.67
CA LYS A 233 -16.01 -4.80 5.53
C LYS A 233 -16.59 -4.30 4.21
N THR A 234 -16.25 -4.94 3.08
CA THR A 234 -16.70 -4.53 1.76
C THR A 234 -18.20 -4.71 1.58
N THR A 235 -18.75 -5.80 2.09
CA THR A 235 -20.21 -6.08 2.01
C THR A 235 -21.03 -5.09 2.83
N ALA A 236 -20.45 -4.49 3.88
CA ALA A 236 -21.11 -3.46 4.67
C ALA A 236 -21.45 -2.19 3.83
N LYS A 237 -20.82 -1.98 2.69
CA LYS A 237 -21.19 -0.93 1.72
C LYS A 237 -22.63 -1.13 1.20
N TYR A 238 -23.08 -2.37 1.09
CA TYR A 238 -24.35 -2.75 0.46
C TYR A 238 -25.41 -3.28 1.43
N ILE A 239 -25.01 -3.79 2.59
CA ILE A 239 -25.89 -4.38 3.61
C ILE A 239 -25.99 -3.42 4.79
N GLY A 240 -27.22 -3.18 5.24
CA GLY A 240 -27.50 -2.18 6.29
C GLY A 240 -27.04 -2.55 7.69
N GLU A 241 -26.86 -3.84 8.00
CA GLU A 241 -26.54 -4.34 9.35
C GLU A 241 -25.42 -5.37 9.30
N LYS A 242 -24.33 -5.13 10.04
CA LYS A 242 -23.15 -6.01 10.12
C LYS A 242 -23.47 -7.41 10.68
N ASP A 243 -24.54 -7.55 11.44
CA ASP A 243 -24.92 -8.80 12.14
C ASP A 243 -25.56 -9.85 11.23
N HIS A 244 -25.80 -9.53 9.97
CA HIS A 244 -26.43 -10.41 9.00
C HIS A 244 -25.45 -11.34 8.26
N ILE A 245 -24.14 -11.28 8.57
CA ILE A 245 -23.13 -12.12 7.94
C ILE A 245 -22.72 -13.23 8.90
N ARG A 246 -22.79 -14.48 8.45
CA ARG A 246 -22.21 -15.66 9.13
C ARG A 246 -20.91 -16.07 8.46
N TYR A 247 -19.87 -16.19 9.26
CA TYR A 247 -18.52 -16.51 8.84
C TYR A 247 -18.19 -17.95 9.18
N TYR A 248 -17.86 -18.73 8.17
CA TYR A 248 -17.40 -20.11 8.28
C TYR A 248 -15.92 -20.15 7.93
N ALA A 249 -15.10 -20.76 8.77
CA ALA A 249 -13.65 -20.84 8.57
C ALA A 249 -13.14 -22.23 8.90
N GLN A 250 -12.33 -22.82 8.04
CA GLN A 250 -11.61 -24.06 8.33
C GLN A 250 -10.11 -23.86 8.18
N GLU A 251 -9.33 -24.40 9.09
CA GLU A 251 -7.87 -24.28 9.09
C GLU A 251 -7.22 -25.55 9.70
N LEU A 252 -6.21 -26.05 9.02
CA LEU A 252 -5.50 -27.27 9.43
C LEU A 252 -4.65 -27.05 10.68
N LYS A 253 -3.91 -25.94 10.75
CA LYS A 253 -2.96 -25.66 11.83
C LYS A 253 -3.66 -25.00 13.02
N ALA A 254 -3.56 -25.62 14.20
CA ALA A 254 -4.22 -25.14 15.41
C ALA A 254 -3.86 -23.69 15.81
N ASN A 255 -2.61 -23.28 15.66
CA ASN A 255 -2.19 -21.91 15.97
C ASN A 255 -2.79 -20.89 14.97
N THR A 256 -2.80 -21.19 13.68
CA THR A 256 -3.40 -20.35 12.64
C THR A 256 -4.94 -20.34 12.76
N TYR A 257 -5.53 -21.48 13.11
CA TYR A 257 -6.96 -21.56 13.45
C TYR A 257 -7.35 -20.63 14.62
N ASN A 258 -6.53 -20.61 15.68
CA ASN A 258 -6.74 -19.68 16.79
C ASN A 258 -6.63 -18.23 16.33
N LEU A 259 -5.68 -17.92 15.45
CA LEU A 259 -5.52 -16.58 14.90
C LEU A 259 -6.76 -16.12 14.11
N THR A 260 -7.35 -16.99 13.28
CA THR A 260 -8.62 -16.70 12.60
C THR A 260 -9.70 -16.28 13.59
N ARG A 261 -9.89 -17.05 14.69
CA ARG A 261 -10.89 -16.74 15.72
C ARG A 261 -10.59 -15.41 16.42
N MET A 262 -9.33 -15.19 16.81
CA MET A 262 -8.89 -13.93 17.43
C MET A 262 -9.19 -12.73 16.53
N ASN A 263 -8.85 -12.82 15.26
CA ASN A 263 -9.07 -11.74 14.30
C ASN A 263 -10.56 -11.42 14.10
N LEU A 264 -11.41 -12.43 13.93
CA LEU A 264 -12.85 -12.23 13.76
C LEU A 264 -13.47 -11.57 14.99
N VAL A 265 -13.09 -12.01 16.20
CA VAL A 265 -13.56 -11.42 17.45
C VAL A 265 -13.10 -9.97 17.60
N MET A 266 -11.83 -9.67 17.31
CA MET A 266 -11.31 -8.30 17.39
C MET A 266 -11.97 -7.31 16.43
N ARG A 267 -12.58 -7.80 15.36
CA ARG A 267 -13.39 -6.99 14.44
C ARG A 267 -14.81 -6.74 14.91
N GLY A 268 -15.12 -7.15 16.14
CA GLY A 268 -16.44 -6.96 16.73
C GLY A 268 -17.52 -7.85 16.10
N ILE A 269 -17.14 -8.92 15.40
CA ILE A 269 -18.09 -9.89 14.88
C ILE A 269 -18.67 -10.65 16.06
N LEU A 270 -19.98 -10.71 16.14
CA LEU A 270 -20.69 -11.43 17.21
C LEU A 270 -20.27 -12.91 17.23
N PRO A 271 -19.97 -13.48 18.40
CA PRO A 271 -19.56 -14.88 18.52
C PRO A 271 -20.53 -15.87 17.87
N ASP A 272 -21.84 -15.61 17.88
CA ASP A 272 -22.86 -16.45 17.22
C ASP A 272 -22.76 -16.49 15.70
N ASN A 273 -22.07 -15.52 15.10
CA ASN A 273 -21.81 -15.43 13.67
C ASN A 273 -20.46 -16.05 13.25
N ILE A 274 -19.66 -16.53 14.21
CA ILE A 274 -18.36 -17.15 13.97
C ILE A 274 -18.45 -18.66 14.11
N LEU A 275 -18.32 -19.39 13.01
CA LEU A 275 -18.31 -20.85 12.98
C LEU A 275 -16.99 -21.32 12.40
N THR A 276 -16.17 -21.95 13.23
CA THR A 276 -14.83 -22.35 12.86
C THR A 276 -14.56 -23.82 13.13
N ARG A 277 -13.69 -24.44 12.32
CA ARG A 277 -13.27 -25.83 12.46
C ARG A 277 -11.76 -25.94 12.29
N ASN A 278 -11.12 -26.70 13.20
CA ASN A 278 -9.72 -27.09 13.03
C ASN A 278 -9.68 -28.50 12.43
N GLY A 279 -9.25 -28.63 11.19
CA GLY A 279 -9.20 -29.90 10.47
C GLY A 279 -8.70 -29.74 9.04
N ASP A 280 -8.31 -30.86 8.43
CA ASP A 280 -7.88 -30.93 7.04
C ASP A 280 -9.09 -30.84 6.10
N THR A 281 -9.18 -29.77 5.33
CA THR A 281 -10.29 -29.49 4.40
C THR A 281 -10.48 -30.59 3.34
N LEU A 282 -9.41 -31.25 2.91
CA LEU A 282 -9.49 -32.28 1.89
C LEU A 282 -9.88 -33.66 2.48
N GLU A 283 -9.58 -33.88 3.75
CA GLU A 283 -9.92 -35.14 4.45
C GLU A 283 -11.26 -35.04 5.21
N GLU A 284 -11.47 -33.90 5.84
CA GLU A 284 -12.63 -33.64 6.68
C GLU A 284 -13.56 -32.64 6.00
N ASP A 285 -14.51 -33.16 5.23
CA ASP A 285 -15.55 -32.34 4.62
C ASP A 285 -16.36 -31.58 5.69
N TRP A 286 -16.77 -30.35 5.36
CA TRP A 286 -17.70 -29.65 6.21
C TRP A 286 -19.11 -30.09 5.87
N PRO A 287 -19.65 -31.08 6.54
CA PRO A 287 -20.89 -30.86 7.24
C PRO A 287 -20.62 -30.67 8.72
N TYR A 288 -21.42 -29.80 9.31
CA TYR A 288 -21.51 -29.73 10.76
C TYR A 288 -22.31 -30.96 11.28
N PHE A 289 -21.70 -31.71 12.17
CA PHE A 289 -22.43 -32.77 12.89
C PHE A 289 -21.98 -32.79 14.36
N ASP A 290 -22.87 -33.20 15.24
CA ASP A 290 -22.54 -33.49 16.62
C ASP A 290 -21.79 -34.81 16.65
N GLU A 291 -20.60 -34.85 17.24
CA GLU A 291 -19.82 -36.10 17.39
C GLU A 291 -20.56 -37.17 18.14
N ALA A 292 -21.51 -36.81 19.02
CA ALA A 292 -22.37 -37.76 19.74
C ALA A 292 -23.48 -38.35 18.87
N ASP A 293 -23.93 -37.66 17.81
CA ASP A 293 -24.93 -38.13 16.85
C ASP A 293 -24.62 -37.64 15.43
N PRO A 294 -23.58 -38.20 14.77
CA PRO A 294 -23.17 -37.76 13.45
C PRO A 294 -24.21 -37.95 12.36
N GLN A 295 -25.10 -38.93 12.50
CA GLN A 295 -26.11 -39.22 11.47
C GLN A 295 -27.36 -38.38 11.63
N GLY A 296 -27.79 -38.08 12.85
CA GLY A 296 -28.99 -37.30 13.11
C GLY A 296 -28.79 -35.80 12.99
N THR A 297 -27.53 -35.35 13.11
CA THR A 297 -27.19 -33.92 13.08
C THR A 297 -26.42 -33.50 11.82
N TYR A 298 -26.26 -34.41 10.84
CA TYR A 298 -25.58 -34.10 9.57
C TYR A 298 -26.31 -33.01 8.80
N ASP A 299 -25.68 -31.82 8.66
CA ASP A 299 -26.19 -30.70 7.90
C ASP A 299 -25.10 -30.22 6.91
N PRO A 300 -25.25 -30.50 5.59
CA PRO A 300 -24.28 -30.07 4.60
C PRO A 300 -24.20 -28.54 4.54
N LEU A 301 -23.00 -28.00 4.61
CA LEU A 301 -22.77 -26.57 4.51
C LEU A 301 -22.93 -26.09 3.06
N TYR A 302 -23.90 -25.20 2.84
CA TYR A 302 -24.02 -24.43 1.59
C TYR A 302 -24.03 -22.94 1.91
N VAL A 303 -23.17 -22.20 1.21
CA VAL A 303 -22.90 -20.78 1.46
C VAL A 303 -23.17 -19.91 0.24
N ASP A 304 -23.36 -18.62 0.47
CA ASP A 304 -23.58 -17.64 -0.59
C ASP A 304 -22.27 -17.24 -1.29
N ALA A 305 -21.15 -17.31 -0.55
CA ALA A 305 -19.84 -17.04 -1.08
C ALA A 305 -18.77 -17.97 -0.50
N VAL A 306 -17.80 -18.35 -1.32
CA VAL A 306 -16.55 -19.00 -0.90
C VAL A 306 -15.37 -18.16 -1.35
N VAL A 307 -14.42 -17.97 -0.45
CA VAL A 307 -13.14 -17.32 -0.74
C VAL A 307 -12.03 -18.19 -0.23
N SER A 308 -11.00 -18.41 -1.04
CA SER A 308 -9.86 -19.19 -0.57
C SER A 308 -8.55 -18.82 -1.26
N ASN A 309 -7.48 -18.99 -0.49
CA ASN A 309 -6.11 -18.98 -0.99
C ASN A 309 -5.41 -20.23 -0.45
N PRO A 310 -5.63 -21.40 -1.11
CA PRO A 310 -5.11 -22.67 -0.65
C PRO A 310 -3.58 -22.74 -0.82
N PRO A 311 -2.89 -23.63 -0.08
CA PRO A 311 -1.45 -23.85 -0.25
C PRO A 311 -1.15 -24.43 -1.64
N TYR A 312 -0.31 -23.72 -2.42
CA TYR A 312 -0.07 -24.06 -3.83
C TYR A 312 0.69 -25.37 -3.99
N SER A 313 0.20 -26.21 -4.92
CA SER A 313 0.83 -27.49 -5.29
C SER A 313 1.12 -28.40 -4.08
N GLN A 314 0.24 -28.38 -3.08
CA GLN A 314 0.33 -29.26 -1.93
C GLN A 314 0.11 -30.72 -2.35
N ARG A 315 0.84 -31.65 -1.78
CA ARG A 315 0.56 -33.08 -1.91
C ARG A 315 -0.66 -33.43 -1.05
N TRP A 316 -1.51 -34.32 -1.56
CA TRP A 316 -2.68 -34.83 -0.87
C TRP A 316 -2.90 -36.32 -1.18
N ASP A 317 -3.84 -36.97 -0.49
CA ASP A 317 -4.20 -38.36 -0.77
C ASP A 317 -5.54 -38.46 -1.53
N PRO A 318 -5.52 -38.80 -2.83
CA PRO A 318 -6.71 -38.97 -3.64
C PRO A 318 -7.35 -40.35 -3.48
N GLU A 319 -6.77 -41.29 -2.72
CA GLU A 319 -7.25 -42.69 -2.63
C GLU A 319 -8.64 -42.73 -1.96
N GLY A 320 -9.55 -43.42 -2.62
CA GLY A 320 -10.95 -43.56 -2.14
C GLY A 320 -11.83 -42.34 -2.36
N LYS A 321 -11.32 -41.26 -3.00
CA LYS A 321 -12.10 -40.02 -3.25
C LYS A 321 -12.93 -40.05 -4.53
N GLU A 322 -12.92 -41.14 -5.32
CA GLU A 322 -13.67 -41.24 -6.57
C GLU A 322 -15.19 -41.18 -6.36
N THR A 323 -15.67 -41.60 -5.20
CA THR A 323 -17.09 -41.57 -4.82
C THR A 323 -17.48 -40.33 -4.01
N ASP A 324 -16.50 -39.52 -3.58
CA ASP A 324 -16.71 -38.28 -2.84
C ASP A 324 -17.54 -37.28 -3.69
N PRO A 325 -18.67 -36.79 -3.20
CA PRO A 325 -19.57 -35.93 -3.96
C PRO A 325 -18.88 -34.62 -4.41
N ARG A 326 -17.83 -34.17 -3.72
CA ARG A 326 -17.06 -32.97 -4.10
C ARG A 326 -16.37 -33.14 -5.45
N TYR A 327 -15.87 -34.33 -5.75
CA TYR A 327 -15.06 -34.64 -6.94
C TYR A 327 -15.84 -35.38 -8.02
N LYS A 328 -16.91 -36.08 -7.61
CA LYS A 328 -17.73 -36.89 -8.52
C LYS A 328 -18.26 -36.07 -9.70
N GLY A 329 -17.86 -36.46 -10.89
CA GLY A 329 -18.29 -35.81 -12.13
C GLY A 329 -17.42 -34.67 -12.61
N TYR A 330 -16.32 -34.38 -11.93
CA TYR A 330 -15.26 -33.47 -12.40
C TYR A 330 -13.95 -34.20 -12.65
N GLY A 331 -13.61 -35.17 -11.80
CA GLY A 331 -12.34 -35.89 -11.82
C GLY A 331 -11.56 -35.69 -10.52
N ILE A 332 -10.47 -36.41 -10.37
CA ILE A 332 -9.61 -36.40 -9.18
C ILE A 332 -8.35 -35.65 -9.52
N ALA A 333 -7.98 -34.66 -8.69
CA ALA A 333 -6.73 -33.94 -8.82
C ALA A 333 -5.51 -34.88 -8.60
N PRO A 334 -4.36 -34.62 -9.23
CA PRO A 334 -3.17 -35.46 -9.08
C PRO A 334 -2.66 -35.43 -7.63
N ARG A 335 -2.16 -36.59 -7.12
CA ARG A 335 -1.60 -36.72 -5.77
C ARG A 335 -0.54 -35.67 -5.45
N SER A 336 0.19 -35.24 -6.46
CA SER A 336 1.29 -34.26 -6.29
C SER A 336 0.84 -32.81 -6.15
N LYS A 337 -0.45 -32.49 -6.47
CA LYS A 337 -0.99 -31.11 -6.54
C LYS A 337 -2.47 -31.09 -6.25
N ALA A 338 -2.82 -30.59 -5.08
CA ALA A 338 -4.20 -30.48 -4.62
C ALA A 338 -4.94 -29.24 -5.13
N ASP A 339 -4.32 -28.42 -6.01
CA ASP A 339 -4.87 -27.13 -6.46
C ASP A 339 -6.35 -27.26 -6.89
N TYR A 340 -6.66 -28.22 -7.75
CA TYR A 340 -8.05 -28.48 -8.16
C TYR A 340 -8.89 -29.22 -7.12
N ALA A 341 -8.29 -29.95 -6.17
CA ALA A 341 -9.06 -30.57 -5.10
C ALA A 341 -9.68 -29.51 -4.19
N PHE A 342 -8.92 -28.46 -3.85
CA PHE A 342 -9.45 -27.32 -3.12
C PHE A 342 -10.53 -26.58 -3.94
N LEU A 343 -10.29 -26.31 -5.21
CA LEU A 343 -11.27 -25.64 -6.07
C LEU A 343 -12.61 -26.41 -6.12
N LEU A 344 -12.57 -27.73 -6.26
CA LEU A 344 -13.77 -28.55 -6.32
C LEU A 344 -14.48 -28.66 -4.95
N HIS A 345 -13.73 -28.66 -3.84
CA HIS A 345 -14.28 -28.55 -2.49
C HIS A 345 -15.03 -27.22 -2.34
N ASP A 346 -14.43 -26.12 -2.71
CA ASP A 346 -15.02 -24.78 -2.65
C ASP A 346 -16.32 -24.70 -3.48
N LEU A 347 -16.26 -25.20 -4.70
CA LEU A 347 -17.41 -25.22 -5.62
C LEU A 347 -18.56 -26.08 -5.10
N TYR A 348 -18.25 -27.18 -4.41
CA TYR A 348 -19.26 -28.07 -3.82
C TYR A 348 -20.08 -27.37 -2.74
N HIS A 349 -19.45 -26.55 -1.91
CA HIS A 349 -20.12 -25.83 -0.83
C HIS A 349 -20.85 -24.55 -1.28
N LEU A 350 -20.76 -24.20 -2.56
CA LEU A 350 -21.39 -23.01 -3.09
C LEU A 350 -22.87 -23.26 -3.40
N LYS A 351 -23.76 -22.35 -2.98
CA LYS A 351 -25.18 -22.36 -3.41
C LYS A 351 -25.28 -22.17 -4.93
N PRO A 352 -26.40 -22.62 -5.54
CA PRO A 352 -26.60 -22.48 -7.00
C PRO A 352 -26.43 -21.05 -7.54
N ASP A 353 -26.84 -20.05 -6.77
CA ASP A 353 -26.74 -18.62 -7.09
C ASP A 353 -25.56 -17.92 -6.40
N GLY A 354 -24.70 -18.69 -5.74
CA GLY A 354 -23.50 -18.18 -5.07
C GLY A 354 -22.35 -17.88 -6.03
N MET A 355 -21.33 -17.23 -5.50
CA MET A 355 -20.07 -16.93 -6.20
C MET A 355 -18.87 -17.33 -5.34
N MET A 356 -17.85 -17.89 -5.98
CA MET A 356 -16.58 -18.13 -5.32
C MET A 356 -15.42 -17.45 -6.05
N THR A 357 -14.41 -17.09 -5.28
CA THR A 357 -13.10 -16.62 -5.78
C THR A 357 -12.01 -17.43 -5.12
N ILE A 358 -11.08 -17.95 -5.92
CA ILE A 358 -9.95 -18.74 -5.45
C ILE A 358 -8.65 -18.28 -6.10
N VAL A 359 -7.60 -18.14 -5.28
CA VAL A 359 -6.25 -17.85 -5.77
C VAL A 359 -5.53 -19.14 -6.08
N LEU A 360 -4.97 -19.25 -7.28
CA LEU A 360 -4.28 -20.45 -7.74
C LEU A 360 -2.97 -20.09 -8.47
N PRO A 361 -1.99 -21.01 -8.54
CA PRO A 361 -0.82 -20.82 -9.38
C PRO A 361 -1.19 -20.85 -10.86
N HIS A 362 -0.62 -19.97 -11.66
CA HIS A 362 -0.92 -19.81 -13.10
C HIS A 362 -0.89 -21.14 -13.90
N GLY A 363 -0.05 -22.08 -13.45
CA GLY A 363 0.09 -23.40 -14.11
C GLY A 363 -1.21 -24.21 -14.20
N VAL A 364 -2.19 -24.00 -13.34
CA VAL A 364 -3.49 -24.72 -13.39
C VAL A 364 -4.23 -24.47 -14.72
N LEU A 365 -3.94 -23.37 -15.41
CA LEU A 365 -4.60 -22.99 -16.65
C LEU A 365 -4.21 -23.87 -17.86
N PHE A 366 -3.06 -24.53 -17.82
CA PHE A 366 -2.53 -25.22 -19.00
C PHE A 366 -1.89 -26.59 -18.76
N ARG A 367 -1.72 -27.02 -17.50
CA ARG A 367 -1.21 -28.37 -17.25
C ARG A 367 -2.20 -29.41 -17.77
N GLY A 368 -1.67 -30.48 -18.36
CA GLY A 368 -2.42 -31.62 -18.90
C GLY A 368 -2.79 -32.66 -17.84
N GLY A 369 -3.12 -33.90 -18.30
CA GLY A 369 -3.49 -35.01 -17.43
C GLY A 369 -4.77 -34.76 -16.64
N GLU A 370 -4.81 -35.17 -15.38
CA GLU A 370 -5.96 -35.05 -14.48
C GLU A 370 -6.45 -33.60 -14.34
N GLU A 371 -5.52 -32.63 -14.26
CA GLU A 371 -5.86 -31.20 -14.18
C GLU A 371 -6.54 -30.72 -15.48
N GLY A 372 -6.12 -31.22 -16.64
CA GLY A 372 -6.76 -30.94 -17.95
C GLY A 372 -8.20 -31.45 -18.03
N GLU A 373 -8.45 -32.68 -17.56
CA GLU A 373 -9.80 -33.26 -17.54
C GLU A 373 -10.72 -32.51 -16.59
N ILE A 374 -10.27 -32.14 -15.38
CA ILE A 374 -11.06 -31.33 -14.46
C ILE A 374 -11.42 -29.98 -15.10
N ARG A 375 -10.44 -29.30 -15.70
CA ARG A 375 -10.62 -28.02 -16.40
C ARG A 375 -11.65 -28.11 -17.51
N LYS A 376 -11.60 -29.18 -18.31
CA LYS A 376 -12.60 -29.48 -19.34
C LYS A 376 -14.00 -29.62 -18.74
N HIS A 377 -14.15 -30.39 -17.67
CA HIS A 377 -15.45 -30.55 -17.01
C HIS A 377 -16.00 -29.24 -16.45
N LEU A 378 -15.14 -28.39 -15.87
CA LEU A 378 -15.52 -27.07 -15.37
C LEU A 378 -16.05 -26.15 -16.47
N ILE A 379 -15.42 -26.15 -17.63
CA ILE A 379 -15.85 -25.39 -18.83
C ILE A 379 -17.16 -25.95 -19.38
N GLU A 380 -17.25 -27.28 -19.55
CA GLU A 380 -18.46 -27.91 -20.11
C GLU A 380 -19.69 -27.74 -19.20
N LYS A 381 -19.48 -27.78 -17.88
CA LYS A 381 -20.55 -27.53 -16.89
C LYS A 381 -20.81 -26.04 -16.66
N ASN A 382 -20.09 -25.17 -17.35
CA ASN A 382 -20.28 -23.72 -17.30
C ASN A 382 -20.00 -23.09 -15.94
N ASN A 383 -19.00 -23.60 -15.19
CA ASN A 383 -18.70 -23.10 -13.84
C ASN A 383 -17.75 -21.89 -13.83
N ILE A 384 -16.75 -21.80 -14.75
CA ILE A 384 -15.76 -20.72 -14.73
C ILE A 384 -16.36 -19.45 -15.34
N GLU A 385 -16.44 -18.37 -14.55
CA GLU A 385 -16.95 -17.07 -14.99
C GLU A 385 -15.85 -16.14 -15.47
N ALA A 386 -14.77 -16.03 -14.69
CA ALA A 386 -13.63 -15.20 -15.05
C ALA A 386 -12.30 -15.79 -14.57
N ILE A 387 -11.24 -15.43 -15.29
CA ILE A 387 -9.86 -15.73 -14.94
C ILE A 387 -9.08 -14.43 -14.97
N ILE A 388 -8.42 -14.08 -13.87
CA ILE A 388 -7.70 -12.82 -13.69
C ILE A 388 -6.24 -13.15 -13.43
N GLY A 389 -5.34 -12.75 -14.34
CA GLY A 389 -3.89 -12.88 -14.18
C GLY A 389 -3.36 -11.75 -13.31
N LEU A 390 -2.72 -12.08 -12.19
CA LEU A 390 -2.15 -11.12 -11.26
C LEU A 390 -0.68 -10.80 -11.59
N PRO A 391 -0.15 -9.64 -11.15
CA PRO A 391 1.26 -9.31 -11.27
C PRO A 391 2.16 -10.36 -10.60
N ALA A 392 3.30 -10.66 -11.21
CA ALA A 392 4.33 -11.46 -10.54
C ALA A 392 4.82 -10.75 -9.26
N ASN A 393 5.38 -11.49 -8.32
CA ASN A 393 5.89 -10.95 -7.05
C ASN A 393 4.83 -10.18 -6.21
N ILE A 394 3.55 -10.45 -6.39
CA ILE A 394 2.50 -9.88 -5.55
C ILE A 394 2.40 -10.62 -4.20
N PHE A 395 2.71 -11.92 -4.16
CA PHE A 395 2.74 -12.72 -2.94
C PHE A 395 4.13 -12.72 -2.31
N PHE A 396 4.19 -12.53 -1.00
CA PHE A 396 5.45 -12.55 -0.26
C PHE A 396 6.14 -13.92 -0.34
N GLY A 397 7.44 -13.91 -0.58
CA GLY A 397 8.27 -15.12 -0.60
C GLY A 397 8.17 -16.00 -1.85
N THR A 398 7.39 -15.62 -2.86
CA THR A 398 7.32 -16.33 -4.14
C THR A 398 7.25 -15.39 -5.33
N GLY A 399 8.02 -15.69 -6.39
CA GLY A 399 7.93 -15.00 -7.67
C GLY A 399 6.96 -15.66 -8.67
N ILE A 400 6.22 -16.71 -8.22
CA ILE A 400 5.33 -17.47 -9.11
C ILE A 400 4.14 -16.60 -9.50
N PRO A 401 3.83 -16.44 -10.80
CA PRO A 401 2.61 -15.78 -11.22
C PRO A 401 1.38 -16.54 -10.73
N THR A 402 0.42 -15.81 -10.21
CA THR A 402 -0.84 -16.33 -9.68
C THR A 402 -2.03 -15.78 -10.45
N ILE A 403 -3.15 -16.44 -10.30
CA ILE A 403 -4.43 -16.02 -10.86
C ILE A 403 -5.50 -16.01 -9.79
N ILE A 404 -6.55 -15.20 -9.99
CA ILE A 404 -7.83 -15.39 -9.32
C ILE A 404 -8.77 -16.05 -10.35
N MET A 405 -9.41 -17.13 -9.92
CA MET A 405 -10.47 -17.77 -10.70
C MET A 405 -11.82 -17.50 -10.03
N VAL A 406 -12.77 -16.97 -10.79
CA VAL A 406 -14.14 -16.71 -10.36
C VAL A 406 -15.04 -17.80 -10.90
N LEU A 407 -15.74 -18.49 -10.01
CA LEU A 407 -16.64 -19.60 -10.39
C LEU A 407 -18.02 -19.42 -9.79
N ARG A 408 -18.98 -20.07 -10.45
CA ARG A 408 -20.38 -20.17 -10.02
C ARG A 408 -20.94 -21.56 -10.31
N GLN A 409 -21.91 -21.99 -9.51
CA GLN A 409 -22.63 -23.23 -9.75
C GLN A 409 -23.51 -23.17 -11.02
N LYS A 410 -24.25 -22.07 -11.18
CA LYS A 410 -25.14 -21.85 -12.34
C LYS A 410 -24.87 -20.51 -12.97
N ARG A 411 -24.76 -20.53 -14.31
CA ARG A 411 -24.57 -19.33 -15.14
C ARG A 411 -25.44 -19.45 -16.39
N GLU A 412 -25.91 -18.30 -16.87
CA GLU A 412 -26.66 -18.21 -18.14
C GLU A 412 -25.72 -18.15 -19.35
N SER A 413 -24.71 -17.27 -19.31
CA SER A 413 -23.67 -17.16 -20.34
C SER A 413 -22.67 -18.30 -20.28
N THR A 414 -22.25 -18.81 -21.43
CA THR A 414 -21.22 -19.85 -21.57
C THR A 414 -19.83 -19.28 -21.81
N GLU A 415 -19.72 -17.97 -22.01
CA GLU A 415 -18.46 -17.29 -22.25
C GLU A 415 -17.66 -17.15 -20.96
N VAL A 416 -16.33 -17.14 -21.07
CA VAL A 416 -15.41 -16.93 -19.97
C VAL A 416 -14.68 -15.61 -20.17
N LEU A 417 -14.71 -14.74 -19.15
CA LEU A 417 -13.94 -13.52 -19.17
C LEU A 417 -12.49 -13.81 -18.78
N ILE A 418 -11.54 -13.44 -19.64
CA ILE A 418 -10.11 -13.54 -19.37
C ILE A 418 -9.54 -12.13 -19.22
N VAL A 419 -8.91 -11.85 -18.07
CA VAL A 419 -8.32 -10.56 -17.73
C VAL A 419 -6.83 -10.74 -17.50
N ASP A 420 -6.02 -9.95 -18.18
CA ASP A 420 -4.60 -9.83 -17.91
C ASP A 420 -4.31 -8.55 -17.11
N ALA A 421 -4.29 -8.67 -15.79
CA ALA A 421 -3.94 -7.58 -14.89
C ALA A 421 -2.45 -7.60 -14.48
N SER A 422 -1.62 -8.40 -15.15
CA SER A 422 -0.22 -8.62 -14.79
C SER A 422 0.65 -7.36 -14.84
N LYS A 423 0.21 -6.31 -15.54
CA LYS A 423 0.94 -5.04 -15.72
C LYS A 423 0.41 -3.89 -14.86
N GLY A 424 -0.76 -4.04 -14.24
CA GLY A 424 -1.35 -3.03 -13.34
C GLY A 424 -0.80 -3.18 -11.92
N PHE A 425 0.24 -2.43 -11.54
CA PHE A 425 0.79 -2.44 -10.19
C PHE A 425 1.68 -1.23 -9.91
N ALA A 426 1.89 -0.95 -8.62
CA ALA A 426 2.98 -0.14 -8.10
C ALA A 426 4.07 -1.03 -7.51
N LYS A 427 5.33 -0.56 -7.52
CA LYS A 427 6.44 -1.26 -6.86
C LYS A 427 6.55 -0.80 -5.40
N GLU A 428 6.62 -1.76 -4.48
CA GLU A 428 6.91 -1.53 -3.07
C GLU A 428 8.11 -2.39 -2.66
N GLY A 429 9.30 -1.81 -2.71
CA GLY A 429 10.55 -2.54 -2.49
C GLY A 429 10.78 -3.63 -3.53
N LYS A 430 10.77 -4.90 -3.09
CA LYS A 430 10.93 -6.07 -3.97
C LYS A 430 9.62 -6.64 -4.49
N ASN A 431 8.50 -6.21 -3.93
CA ASN A 431 7.18 -6.73 -4.24
C ASN A 431 6.41 -5.78 -5.17
N ASN A 432 5.41 -6.34 -5.82
CA ASN A 432 4.43 -5.58 -6.57
C ASN A 432 3.14 -5.49 -5.75
N LYS A 433 2.43 -4.38 -5.88
CA LYS A 433 1.20 -4.07 -5.14
C LYS A 433 0.14 -3.55 -6.10
N LEU A 434 -1.09 -4.06 -6.02
CA LEU A 434 -2.20 -3.49 -6.76
C LEU A 434 -2.55 -2.12 -6.17
N ARG A 435 -2.76 -1.14 -7.05
CA ARG A 435 -3.29 0.16 -6.67
C ARG A 435 -4.81 0.08 -6.50
N ALA A 436 -5.41 1.04 -5.85
CA ALA A 436 -6.88 1.13 -5.74
C ALA A 436 -7.55 1.16 -7.12
N SER A 437 -6.98 1.91 -8.06
CA SER A 437 -7.41 1.96 -9.46
C SER A 437 -7.33 0.61 -10.18
N ASP A 438 -6.30 -0.18 -9.93
CA ASP A 438 -6.16 -1.52 -10.51
C ASP A 438 -7.24 -2.46 -9.99
N ILE A 439 -7.49 -2.44 -8.66
CA ILE A 439 -8.54 -3.23 -8.01
C ILE A 439 -9.92 -2.87 -8.58
N ARG A 440 -10.24 -1.58 -8.61
CA ARG A 440 -11.54 -1.09 -9.11
C ARG A 440 -11.74 -1.45 -10.58
N ARG A 441 -10.72 -1.25 -11.42
CA ARG A 441 -10.77 -1.60 -12.85
C ARG A 441 -11.04 -3.07 -13.09
N ILE A 442 -10.35 -3.95 -12.35
CA ILE A 442 -10.56 -5.39 -12.46
C ILE A 442 -11.97 -5.76 -12.02
N ALA A 443 -12.42 -5.25 -10.86
CA ALA A 443 -13.74 -5.53 -10.32
C ALA A 443 -14.86 -5.07 -11.27
N ASP A 444 -14.79 -3.84 -11.80
CA ASP A 444 -15.72 -3.30 -12.79
C ASP A 444 -15.70 -4.11 -14.09
N THR A 445 -14.52 -4.53 -14.55
CA THR A 445 -14.38 -5.36 -15.78
C THR A 445 -15.06 -6.70 -15.60
N VAL A 446 -14.95 -7.31 -14.42
CA VAL A 446 -15.62 -8.59 -14.11
C VAL A 446 -17.13 -8.41 -14.01
N ARG A 447 -17.58 -7.36 -13.30
CA ARG A 447 -19.00 -7.02 -13.16
C ARG A 447 -19.68 -6.82 -14.51
N ASP A 448 -19.08 -5.99 -15.37
CA ASP A 448 -19.68 -5.54 -16.62
C ASP A 448 -19.32 -6.46 -17.80
N LYS A 449 -18.48 -7.49 -17.56
CA LYS A 449 -17.97 -8.44 -18.58
C LYS A 449 -17.36 -7.71 -19.79
N ARG A 450 -16.55 -6.69 -19.54
CA ARG A 450 -15.99 -5.83 -20.58
C ARG A 450 -14.83 -6.53 -21.30
N SER A 451 -14.84 -6.45 -22.65
CA SER A 451 -13.65 -6.72 -23.45
C SER A 451 -12.92 -5.42 -23.73
N THR A 452 -11.70 -5.31 -23.25
CA THR A 452 -10.83 -4.14 -23.42
C THR A 452 -9.52 -4.57 -24.08
N PRO A 453 -9.10 -3.96 -25.21
CA PRO A 453 -7.84 -4.31 -25.88
C PRO A 453 -6.66 -4.35 -24.90
N LYS A 454 -5.78 -5.36 -25.05
CA LYS A 454 -4.58 -5.58 -24.21
C LYS A 454 -4.83 -5.84 -22.72
N PHE A 455 -6.11 -5.86 -22.26
CA PHE A 455 -6.44 -6.02 -20.85
C PHE A 455 -7.43 -7.17 -20.59
N SER A 456 -8.53 -7.26 -21.35
CA SER A 456 -9.55 -8.28 -21.09
C SER A 456 -10.26 -8.70 -22.38
N ARG A 457 -10.74 -9.96 -22.38
CA ARG A 457 -11.52 -10.49 -23.49
C ARG A 457 -12.56 -11.50 -23.01
N LEU A 458 -13.77 -11.37 -23.52
CA LEU A 458 -14.82 -12.36 -23.35
C LEU A 458 -14.63 -13.46 -24.42
N VAL A 459 -14.39 -14.70 -23.99
CA VAL A 459 -14.00 -15.81 -24.86
C VAL A 459 -15.12 -16.84 -24.92
N SER A 460 -15.49 -17.27 -26.12
CA SER A 460 -16.53 -18.28 -26.31
C SER A 460 -16.06 -19.66 -25.87
N ARG A 461 -17.01 -20.52 -25.48
CA ARG A 461 -16.72 -21.93 -25.13
C ARG A 461 -16.13 -22.68 -26.32
N GLU A 462 -16.60 -22.40 -27.54
CA GLU A 462 -16.11 -23.00 -28.77
C GLU A 462 -14.62 -22.72 -28.99
N GLU A 463 -14.21 -21.48 -28.83
CA GLU A 463 -12.81 -21.10 -28.93
C GLU A 463 -11.94 -21.77 -27.85
N ILE A 464 -12.47 -21.95 -26.64
CA ILE A 464 -11.75 -22.68 -25.58
C ILE A 464 -11.61 -24.15 -25.92
N ARG A 465 -12.62 -24.77 -26.50
CA ARG A 465 -12.57 -26.16 -27.01
C ARG A 465 -11.53 -26.33 -28.12
N ASP A 466 -11.50 -25.41 -29.07
CA ASP A 466 -10.55 -25.39 -30.19
C ASP A 466 -9.10 -25.23 -29.70
N ASN A 467 -8.91 -24.64 -28.54
CA ASN A 467 -7.64 -24.53 -27.82
C ASN A 467 -7.37 -25.69 -26.82
N ASP A 468 -8.04 -26.85 -26.97
CA ASP A 468 -7.89 -28.01 -26.08
C ASP A 468 -8.11 -27.69 -24.58
N TYR A 469 -9.05 -26.81 -24.27
CA TYR A 469 -9.32 -26.30 -22.92
C TYR A 469 -8.10 -25.70 -22.23
N ASN A 470 -7.14 -25.24 -22.98
CA ASN A 470 -6.00 -24.49 -22.46
C ASN A 470 -6.42 -23.04 -22.22
N LEU A 471 -6.40 -22.61 -20.96
CA LEU A 471 -6.85 -21.30 -20.52
C LEU A 471 -5.69 -20.31 -20.28
N ASN A 472 -4.50 -20.59 -20.84
CA ASN A 472 -3.35 -19.69 -20.69
C ASN A 472 -3.66 -18.30 -21.23
N ILE A 473 -3.58 -17.29 -20.38
CA ILE A 473 -4.04 -15.91 -20.62
C ILE A 473 -3.49 -15.32 -21.94
N PRO A 474 -2.17 -15.41 -22.26
CA PRO A 474 -1.62 -14.84 -23.49
C PRO A 474 -2.18 -15.42 -24.80
N ARG A 475 -2.91 -16.55 -24.75
CA ARG A 475 -3.61 -17.08 -25.93
C ARG A 475 -4.83 -16.25 -26.32
N TYR A 476 -5.41 -15.53 -25.38
CA TYR A 476 -6.67 -14.83 -25.53
C TYR A 476 -6.52 -13.32 -25.40
N VAL A 477 -5.58 -12.87 -24.56
CA VAL A 477 -5.31 -11.45 -24.33
C VAL A 477 -3.82 -11.21 -24.60
N ASP A 478 -3.53 -10.54 -25.72
CA ASP A 478 -2.16 -10.11 -26.02
C ASP A 478 -1.89 -8.75 -25.37
N SER A 479 -1.25 -8.80 -24.23
CA SER A 479 -0.84 -7.60 -23.45
C SER A 479 0.58 -7.15 -23.77
N GLN A 480 1.28 -7.77 -24.76
CA GLN A 480 2.64 -7.39 -25.09
C GLN A 480 2.66 -5.99 -25.70
N GLU A 481 3.65 -5.23 -25.34
CA GLU A 481 3.99 -4.00 -26.05
C GLU A 481 4.61 -4.39 -27.38
N GLU A 482 4.20 -3.71 -28.44
CA GLU A 482 4.83 -3.88 -29.75
C GLU A 482 6.32 -3.51 -29.62
N ALA A 483 7.17 -4.38 -30.14
CA ALA A 483 8.59 -4.09 -30.17
C ALA A 483 8.83 -2.81 -30.97
N GLU A 484 9.72 -1.96 -30.50
CA GLU A 484 10.07 -0.74 -31.21
C GLU A 484 10.66 -1.13 -32.58
N SER A 485 10.02 -0.68 -33.64
CA SER A 485 10.47 -0.91 -35.02
C SER A 485 10.99 0.38 -35.60
N TYR A 486 12.01 0.30 -36.44
CA TYR A 486 12.54 1.42 -37.20
C TYR A 486 12.16 1.27 -38.68
N ASP A 487 11.62 2.32 -39.26
CA ASP A 487 11.41 2.41 -40.69
C ASP A 487 12.76 2.63 -41.39
N ILE A 488 13.09 1.75 -42.35
CA ILE A 488 14.41 1.78 -43.00
C ILE A 488 14.58 3.06 -43.83
N TYR A 489 13.54 3.50 -44.55
CA TYR A 489 13.64 4.70 -45.38
C TYR A 489 13.82 5.95 -44.52
N ALA A 490 13.01 6.07 -43.46
CA ALA A 490 13.14 7.20 -42.49
C ALA A 490 14.50 7.21 -41.80
N SER A 491 15.08 6.04 -41.48
CA SER A 491 16.42 5.95 -40.87
C SER A 491 17.53 6.33 -41.89
N MET A 492 17.29 6.15 -43.20
CA MET A 492 18.28 6.52 -44.22
C MET A 492 18.17 7.96 -44.67
N PHE A 493 16.93 8.48 -44.83
CA PHE A 493 16.69 9.76 -45.51
C PHE A 493 15.90 10.77 -44.66
N GLY A 494 15.48 10.40 -43.47
CA GLY A 494 14.71 11.24 -42.56
C GLY A 494 13.20 11.26 -42.88
N GLY A 495 12.50 11.99 -42.02
CA GLY A 495 11.06 12.08 -42.03
C GLY A 495 10.39 11.05 -41.13
N ILE A 496 9.27 11.42 -40.55
CA ILE A 496 8.48 10.58 -39.66
C ILE A 496 7.47 9.78 -40.51
N PRO A 497 7.52 8.44 -40.48
CA PRO A 497 6.54 7.62 -41.19
C PRO A 497 5.11 7.91 -40.70
N GLU A 498 4.16 8.08 -41.61
CA GLU A 498 2.76 8.34 -41.26
C GLU A 498 2.17 7.21 -40.41
N GLY A 499 2.59 5.96 -40.61
CA GLY A 499 2.19 4.80 -39.82
C GLY A 499 2.60 4.89 -38.33
N GLU A 500 3.67 5.60 -38.01
CA GLU A 500 4.06 5.83 -36.59
C GLU A 500 3.16 6.85 -35.89
N LEU A 501 2.52 7.75 -36.66
CA LEU A 501 1.55 8.70 -36.13
C LEU A 501 0.18 8.04 -35.86
N GLU A 502 -0.09 6.85 -36.37
CA GLU A 502 -1.31 6.10 -36.05
C GLU A 502 -1.38 5.68 -34.58
N LYS A 503 -0.23 5.56 -33.91
CA LYS A 503 -0.16 5.34 -32.46
C LYS A 503 -0.87 6.45 -31.65
N PHE A 504 -0.98 7.62 -32.24
CA PHE A 504 -1.63 8.80 -31.65
C PHE A 504 -3.03 9.06 -32.26
N ALA A 505 -3.65 8.07 -32.94
CA ALA A 505 -4.91 8.26 -33.65
C ALA A 505 -6.04 8.82 -32.76
N GLN A 506 -6.07 8.47 -31.46
CA GLN A 506 -7.06 9.00 -30.52
C GLN A 506 -6.88 10.51 -30.28
N TYR A 507 -5.62 10.97 -30.22
CA TYR A 507 -5.30 12.39 -30.09
C TYR A 507 -5.67 13.16 -31.36
N TRP A 508 -5.38 12.62 -32.53
CA TRP A 508 -5.72 13.25 -33.82
C TRP A 508 -7.24 13.33 -34.06
N LYS A 509 -7.99 12.39 -33.49
CA LYS A 509 -9.46 12.44 -33.51
C LYS A 509 -10.00 13.56 -32.64
N GLU A 510 -9.40 13.82 -31.50
CA GLU A 510 -9.82 14.86 -30.56
C GLU A 510 -9.25 16.23 -30.93
N PHE A 511 -8.04 16.27 -31.47
CA PHE A 511 -7.32 17.48 -31.85
C PHE A 511 -6.99 17.47 -33.35
N PRO A 512 -7.98 17.51 -34.27
CA PRO A 512 -7.74 17.38 -35.70
C PRO A 512 -6.86 18.49 -36.26
N SER A 513 -7.00 19.74 -35.81
CA SER A 513 -6.16 20.86 -36.28
C SER A 513 -4.71 20.75 -35.83
N LEU A 514 -4.45 20.08 -34.70
CA LEU A 514 -3.11 19.95 -34.13
C LEU A 514 -2.18 19.11 -35.02
N LYS A 515 -2.70 18.05 -35.67
CA LYS A 515 -1.91 17.24 -36.59
C LYS A 515 -1.39 18.09 -37.77
N GLU A 516 -2.24 18.94 -38.33
CA GLU A 516 -1.90 19.82 -39.45
C GLU A 516 -0.93 20.94 -39.05
N GLU A 517 -1.01 21.43 -37.81
CA GLU A 517 -0.07 22.43 -37.26
C GLU A 517 1.30 21.85 -36.94
N LEU A 518 1.38 20.59 -36.52
CA LEU A 518 2.61 19.92 -36.11
C LEU A 518 3.38 19.32 -37.27
N PHE A 519 2.70 18.86 -38.33
CA PHE A 519 3.35 18.08 -39.39
C PHE A 519 3.04 18.62 -40.79
N THR A 520 4.07 18.62 -41.64
CA THR A 520 3.97 18.95 -43.07
C THR A 520 4.68 17.86 -43.89
N GLY A 521 4.24 17.61 -45.11
CA GLY A 521 4.90 16.73 -46.04
C GLY A 521 3.90 15.97 -46.91
N GLU A 522 4.44 15.28 -47.94
CA GLU A 522 3.71 14.43 -48.89
C GLU A 522 4.45 13.10 -49.05
N GLY A 523 3.74 12.04 -49.46
CA GLY A 523 4.40 10.78 -49.81
C GLY A 523 4.64 9.81 -48.64
N GLY A 524 3.93 9.96 -47.53
CA GLY A 524 3.95 9.00 -46.40
C GLY A 524 5.05 9.22 -45.38
N TYR A 525 5.91 10.26 -45.55
CA TYR A 525 6.95 10.69 -44.60
C TYR A 525 6.77 12.18 -44.31
N LEU A 526 6.50 12.49 -43.07
CA LEU A 526 6.18 13.84 -42.64
C LEU A 526 7.37 14.49 -41.91
N LYS A 527 7.42 15.82 -41.94
CA LYS A 527 8.41 16.60 -41.19
C LYS A 527 7.69 17.47 -40.18
N LEU A 528 8.35 17.79 -39.06
CA LEU A 528 7.82 18.79 -38.14
C LEU A 528 7.72 20.15 -38.82
N ALA A 529 6.58 20.81 -38.66
CA ALA A 529 6.31 22.15 -39.09
C ALA A 529 6.76 23.20 -38.06
N THR A 530 7.13 22.78 -36.85
CA THR A 530 7.47 23.66 -35.73
C THR A 530 8.71 23.12 -35.00
N GLU A 531 9.53 24.01 -34.47
CA GLU A 531 10.68 23.67 -33.59
C GLU A 531 10.24 23.49 -32.12
N ASP A 532 9.07 24.04 -31.72
CA ASP A 532 8.56 24.02 -30.36
C ASP A 532 7.20 23.31 -30.30
N ILE A 533 7.27 21.96 -30.27
CA ILE A 533 6.08 21.09 -30.17
C ILE A 533 5.24 21.46 -28.94
N LYS A 534 5.87 21.72 -27.81
CA LYS A 534 5.20 22.00 -26.54
C LYS A 534 4.34 23.27 -26.63
N ASN A 535 4.88 24.35 -27.18
CA ASN A 535 4.18 25.63 -27.33
C ASN A 535 3.04 25.49 -28.34
N THR A 536 3.24 24.76 -29.44
CA THR A 536 2.19 24.49 -30.44
C THR A 536 1.03 23.71 -29.82
N VAL A 537 1.29 22.65 -29.07
CA VAL A 537 0.25 21.86 -28.35
C VAL A 537 -0.51 22.74 -27.38
N GLN A 538 0.19 23.55 -26.58
CA GLN A 538 -0.44 24.42 -25.57
C GLN A 538 -1.33 25.52 -26.13
N LYS A 539 -1.04 26.02 -27.35
CA LYS A 539 -1.79 27.14 -27.99
C LYS A 539 -2.83 26.66 -29.00
N ASN A 540 -2.89 25.36 -29.29
CA ASN A 540 -3.85 24.85 -30.24
C ASN A 540 -5.29 24.99 -29.73
N GLN A 541 -6.20 25.43 -30.59
CA GLN A 541 -7.60 25.69 -30.25
C GLN A 541 -8.38 24.45 -29.81
N ASP A 542 -8.15 23.29 -30.42
CA ASP A 542 -8.81 22.04 -30.06
C ASP A 542 -8.41 21.61 -28.64
N VAL A 543 -7.12 21.80 -28.32
CA VAL A 543 -6.59 21.53 -26.99
C VAL A 543 -7.18 22.48 -25.94
N GLU A 544 -7.27 23.78 -26.24
CA GLU A 544 -7.92 24.74 -25.34
C GLU A 544 -9.41 24.41 -25.10
N HIS A 545 -10.13 24.02 -26.14
CA HIS A 545 -11.54 23.58 -26.04
C HIS A 545 -11.68 22.33 -25.19
N TYR A 546 -10.79 21.35 -25.37
CA TYR A 546 -10.77 20.13 -24.57
C TYR A 546 -10.55 20.42 -23.08
N LEU A 547 -9.55 21.25 -22.75
CA LEU A 547 -9.28 21.66 -21.37
C LEU A 547 -10.47 22.42 -20.75
N LEU A 548 -11.15 23.26 -21.52
CA LEU A 548 -12.35 23.97 -21.05
C LEU A 548 -13.51 22.99 -20.84
N HIS A 549 -13.72 22.04 -21.74
CA HIS A 549 -14.74 21.01 -21.62
C HIS A 549 -14.53 20.18 -20.35
N PHE A 550 -13.30 19.74 -20.09
CA PHE A 550 -12.93 19.00 -18.89
C PHE A 550 -13.22 19.81 -17.62
N ARG A 551 -12.77 21.06 -17.55
CA ARG A 551 -13.05 21.94 -16.40
C ARG A 551 -14.53 22.11 -16.13
N ASN A 552 -15.34 22.26 -17.18
CA ASN A 552 -16.79 22.39 -17.05
C ASN A 552 -17.43 21.12 -16.52
N ALA A 553 -16.96 19.94 -16.92
CA ALA A 553 -17.44 18.65 -16.44
C ALA A 553 -17.23 18.48 -14.92
N PHE A 554 -16.14 19.00 -14.37
CA PHE A 554 -15.81 18.90 -12.95
C PHE A 554 -16.06 20.16 -12.12
N GLN A 555 -16.65 21.22 -12.70
CA GLN A 555 -16.87 22.49 -12.02
C GLN A 555 -17.68 22.39 -10.71
N GLY A 556 -18.60 21.41 -10.60
CA GLY A 556 -19.43 21.16 -9.42
C GLY A 556 -18.82 20.28 -8.36
N LEU A 557 -17.76 19.51 -8.70
CA LEU A 557 -17.24 18.44 -7.87
C LEU A 557 -16.86 18.89 -6.45
N GLY A 558 -16.16 20.01 -6.31
CA GLY A 558 -15.75 20.50 -4.99
C GLY A 558 -16.94 20.82 -4.07
N LYS A 559 -18.06 21.28 -4.62
CA LYS A 559 -19.29 21.54 -3.85
C LYS A 559 -19.97 20.23 -3.46
N THR A 560 -20.02 19.25 -4.36
CA THR A 560 -20.58 17.92 -4.08
C THR A 560 -19.77 17.23 -2.99
N LEU A 561 -18.45 17.19 -3.11
CA LEU A 561 -17.57 16.62 -2.09
C LEU A 561 -17.77 17.30 -0.73
N ALA A 562 -17.82 18.64 -0.68
CA ALA A 562 -18.01 19.38 0.56
C ALA A 562 -19.37 19.10 1.20
N SER A 563 -20.43 18.97 0.40
CA SER A 563 -21.79 18.67 0.89
C SER A 563 -21.82 17.33 1.63
N TYR A 564 -21.21 16.30 1.08
CA TYR A 564 -21.17 14.99 1.71
C TYR A 564 -20.15 14.92 2.86
N LEU A 565 -18.90 15.33 2.62
CA LEU A 565 -17.80 15.06 3.53
C LEU A 565 -17.71 16.04 4.69
N ILE A 566 -18.17 17.31 4.51
CA ILE A 566 -18.06 18.34 5.54
C ILE A 566 -19.42 18.59 6.20
N GLU A 567 -20.49 18.77 5.42
CA GLU A 567 -21.80 19.11 6.00
C GLU A 567 -22.46 17.90 6.69
N GLU A 568 -22.25 16.70 6.18
CA GLU A 568 -22.80 15.45 6.72
C GLU A 568 -21.79 14.66 7.55
N ALA A 569 -20.61 15.22 7.89
CA ALA A 569 -19.48 14.52 8.53
C ALA A 569 -19.87 13.69 9.76
N GLU A 570 -20.78 14.21 10.62
CA GLU A 570 -21.18 13.53 11.86
C GLU A 570 -22.13 12.33 11.64
N THR A 571 -22.77 12.23 10.48
CA THR A 571 -23.87 11.27 10.27
C THR A 571 -23.73 10.39 9.04
N LEU A 572 -22.83 10.73 8.12
CA LEU A 572 -22.64 9.97 6.89
C LEU A 572 -22.15 8.54 7.15
N SER A 573 -22.46 7.65 6.22
CA SER A 573 -21.85 6.31 6.19
C SER A 573 -20.60 6.33 5.30
N VAL A 574 -19.41 6.29 5.91
CA VAL A 574 -18.14 6.37 5.19
C VAL A 574 -18.09 5.42 3.98
N PRO A 575 -18.40 4.10 4.09
CA PRO A 575 -18.33 3.22 2.93
C PRO A 575 -19.35 3.50 1.83
N LYS A 576 -20.56 3.95 2.19
CA LYS A 576 -21.60 4.29 1.20
C LYS A 576 -21.30 5.60 0.49
N THR A 577 -20.78 6.58 1.22
CA THR A 577 -20.40 7.89 0.67
C THR A 577 -19.23 7.73 -0.31
N GLU A 578 -18.26 6.88 -0.02
CA GLU A 578 -17.18 6.53 -0.96
C GLU A 578 -17.74 6.08 -2.33
N GLU A 579 -18.71 5.17 -2.33
CA GLU A 579 -19.29 4.66 -3.58
C GLU A 579 -20.10 5.73 -4.33
N ILE A 580 -20.84 6.59 -3.62
CA ILE A 580 -21.58 7.71 -4.21
C ILE A 580 -20.62 8.70 -4.87
N LEU A 581 -19.56 9.09 -4.16
CA LEU A 581 -18.57 10.04 -4.68
C LEU A 581 -17.74 9.46 -5.83
N THR A 582 -17.44 8.18 -5.78
CA THR A 582 -16.80 7.46 -6.90
C THR A 582 -17.67 7.50 -8.14
N ALA A 583 -18.98 7.23 -8.01
CA ALA A 583 -19.92 7.31 -9.12
C ALA A 583 -20.01 8.73 -9.70
N GLU A 584 -20.00 9.74 -8.85
CA GLU A 584 -20.01 11.16 -9.27
C GLU A 584 -18.74 11.52 -10.05
N ILE A 585 -17.55 11.09 -9.56
CA ILE A 585 -16.29 11.31 -10.26
C ILE A 585 -16.31 10.61 -11.63
N PHE A 586 -16.75 9.36 -11.70
CA PHE A 586 -16.82 8.62 -12.97
C PHE A 586 -17.80 9.27 -13.96
N SER A 587 -18.93 9.79 -13.49
CA SER A 587 -19.90 10.50 -14.34
C SER A 587 -19.32 11.77 -14.98
N GLY A 588 -18.38 12.43 -14.29
CA GLY A 588 -17.64 13.57 -14.84
C GLY A 588 -16.80 13.25 -16.06
N PHE A 589 -16.46 11.97 -16.28
CA PHE A 589 -15.75 11.52 -17.48
C PHE A 589 -16.68 11.15 -18.64
N ASP A 590 -18.00 11.21 -18.46
CA ASP A 590 -18.94 10.95 -19.54
C ASP A 590 -18.75 11.99 -20.66
N GLY A 591 -18.31 11.51 -21.83
CA GLY A 591 -17.97 12.36 -22.96
C GLY A 591 -16.59 13.01 -22.94
N VAL A 592 -15.76 12.71 -21.93
CA VAL A 592 -14.32 13.07 -21.89
C VAL A 592 -13.50 11.93 -22.48
N SER A 593 -12.81 12.17 -23.59
CA SER A 593 -11.90 11.23 -24.22
C SER A 593 -10.46 11.38 -23.67
N LEU A 594 -9.56 10.50 -24.07
CA LEU A 594 -8.11 10.52 -23.80
C LEU A 594 -7.69 10.34 -22.33
N LEU A 595 -8.58 10.53 -21.37
CA LEU A 595 -8.30 10.33 -19.95
C LEU A 595 -8.95 9.06 -19.44
N ASP A 596 -8.24 8.40 -18.55
CA ASP A 596 -8.71 7.20 -17.89
C ASP A 596 -9.35 7.56 -16.53
N PRO A 597 -10.67 7.34 -16.32
CA PRO A 597 -11.35 7.67 -15.07
C PRO A 597 -10.75 6.98 -13.84
N TYR A 598 -10.07 5.84 -14.03
CA TYR A 598 -9.40 5.16 -12.92
C TYR A 598 -8.18 5.92 -12.38
N GLN A 599 -7.59 6.83 -13.16
CA GLN A 599 -6.56 7.74 -12.64
C GLN A 599 -7.14 8.75 -11.63
N ALA A 600 -8.32 9.29 -11.93
CA ALA A 600 -9.03 10.15 -10.97
C ALA A 600 -9.48 9.39 -9.72
N TYR A 601 -9.91 8.14 -9.88
CA TYR A 601 -10.24 7.28 -8.75
C TYR A 601 -9.03 7.01 -7.84
N GLU A 602 -7.85 6.78 -8.40
CA GLU A 602 -6.62 6.60 -7.60
C GLU A 602 -6.32 7.83 -6.75
N LEU A 603 -6.45 9.03 -7.33
CA LEU A 603 -6.26 10.29 -6.61
C LEU A 603 -7.30 10.46 -5.49
N PHE A 604 -8.56 10.18 -5.79
CA PHE A 604 -9.65 10.25 -4.83
C PHE A 604 -9.45 9.27 -3.68
N GLU A 605 -9.20 8.00 -3.97
CA GLU A 605 -9.09 6.94 -2.96
C GLU A 605 -7.91 7.16 -2.01
N LYS A 606 -6.79 7.67 -2.53
CA LYS A 606 -5.64 8.02 -1.73
C LYS A 606 -5.99 9.07 -0.65
N GLU A 607 -6.68 10.13 -1.04
CA GLU A 607 -7.10 11.19 -0.12
C GLU A 607 -8.26 10.72 0.77
N TYR A 608 -9.19 9.92 0.22
CA TYR A 608 -10.35 9.41 0.94
C TYR A 608 -9.99 8.48 2.09
N THR A 609 -8.95 7.69 1.96
CA THR A 609 -8.42 6.85 3.05
C THR A 609 -8.04 7.68 4.27
N ASP A 610 -7.38 8.82 4.08
CA ASP A 610 -7.03 9.72 5.19
C ASP A 610 -8.26 10.46 5.74
N ILE A 611 -9.19 10.85 4.86
CA ILE A 611 -10.46 11.49 5.22
C ILE A 611 -11.33 10.54 6.06
N ALA A 612 -11.38 9.27 5.72
CA ALA A 612 -12.16 8.26 6.44
C ALA A 612 -11.74 8.17 7.91
N GLY A 613 -10.42 8.22 8.19
CA GLY A 613 -9.91 8.25 9.56
C GLY A 613 -10.33 9.50 10.34
N ASP A 614 -10.28 10.66 9.70
CA ASP A 614 -10.74 11.92 10.30
C ASP A 614 -12.26 11.92 10.56
N LEU A 615 -13.04 11.38 9.61
CA LEU A 615 -14.51 11.26 9.73
C LEU A 615 -14.90 10.35 10.91
N GLU A 616 -14.19 9.23 11.12
CA GLU A 616 -14.43 8.36 12.26
C GLU A 616 -14.19 9.11 13.59
N LEU A 617 -13.15 9.93 13.68
CA LEU A 617 -12.90 10.78 14.86
C LEU A 617 -14.03 11.78 15.06
N ILE A 618 -14.49 12.46 14.00
CA ILE A 618 -15.59 13.42 14.07
C ILE A 618 -16.89 12.72 14.49
N GLN A 619 -17.16 11.52 14.02
CA GLN A 619 -18.38 10.78 14.40
C GLN A 619 -18.37 10.32 15.86
N ILE A 620 -17.20 10.09 16.43
CA ILE A 620 -17.06 9.70 17.85
C ILE A 620 -17.09 10.92 18.76
N GLU A 621 -16.36 11.98 18.41
CA GLU A 621 -16.08 13.11 19.30
C GLU A 621 -16.90 14.38 18.94
N GLY A 622 -17.57 14.38 17.78
CA GLY A 622 -18.26 15.55 17.24
C GLY A 622 -17.32 16.51 16.49
N LEU A 623 -17.89 17.52 15.85
CA LEU A 623 -17.10 18.54 15.12
C LEU A 623 -16.11 19.32 15.97
N GLN A 624 -16.20 19.25 17.30
CA GLN A 624 -15.22 19.84 18.20
C GLN A 624 -13.82 19.21 18.10
N ALA A 625 -13.70 17.98 17.57
CA ALA A 625 -12.43 17.33 17.31
C ALA A 625 -11.51 18.14 16.36
N ILE A 626 -12.10 18.97 15.48
CA ILE A 626 -11.37 19.84 14.56
C ILE A 626 -10.52 20.89 15.30
N SER A 627 -11.02 21.36 16.46
CA SER A 627 -10.37 22.40 17.28
C SER A 627 -9.51 21.81 18.38
N GLN A 628 -9.16 20.53 18.33
CA GLN A 628 -8.32 19.87 19.33
C GLN A 628 -6.87 19.72 18.86
N VAL A 629 -5.96 19.68 19.84
CA VAL A 629 -4.53 19.43 19.63
C VAL A 629 -4.04 18.37 20.61
N ASP A 630 -3.19 17.49 20.13
CA ASP A 630 -2.58 16.42 20.90
C ASP A 630 -1.13 16.74 21.25
N PRO A 631 -0.62 16.23 22.37
CA PRO A 631 0.81 16.22 22.63
C PRO A 631 1.55 15.43 21.54
N ASN A 632 2.59 16.02 20.95
CA ASN A 632 3.44 15.30 20.01
C ASN A 632 4.49 14.49 20.78
N MET A 633 4.24 13.20 20.96
CA MET A 633 5.14 12.30 21.65
C MET A 633 6.16 11.70 20.68
N VAL A 634 7.46 11.85 21.00
CA VAL A 634 8.58 11.31 20.20
C VAL A 634 9.52 10.50 21.08
N ILE A 635 10.08 9.44 20.50
CA ILE A 635 11.05 8.59 21.20
C ILE A 635 12.45 9.17 21.00
N LYS A 636 13.12 9.55 22.08
CA LYS A 636 14.52 10.02 22.07
C LYS A 636 15.43 9.11 22.86
N LYS A 637 16.65 8.88 22.36
CA LYS A 637 17.70 8.16 23.10
C LYS A 637 18.27 9.06 24.18
N LYS A 638 18.00 8.75 25.45
CA LYS A 638 18.60 9.41 26.60
C LYS A 638 19.40 8.40 27.41
N ASN A 639 20.74 8.60 27.53
CA ASN A 639 21.66 7.66 28.21
C ASN A 639 21.58 6.21 27.68
N GLY A 640 21.42 6.03 26.35
CA GLY A 640 21.34 4.71 25.73
C GLY A 640 19.98 3.98 25.91
N LYS A 641 18.99 4.65 26.53
CA LYS A 641 17.61 4.17 26.65
C LYS A 641 16.68 5.04 25.81
N ASP A 642 15.73 4.40 25.17
CA ASP A 642 14.66 5.10 24.47
C ASP A 642 13.67 5.63 25.52
N VAL A 643 13.45 6.94 25.51
CA VAL A 643 12.55 7.65 26.43
C VAL A 643 11.57 8.44 25.58
N GLU A 644 10.28 8.24 25.83
CA GLU A 644 9.23 9.04 25.22
C GLU A 644 9.21 10.43 25.85
N VAL A 645 9.33 11.46 25.01
CA VAL A 645 9.30 12.85 25.43
C VAL A 645 8.32 13.62 24.56
N GLN A 646 7.61 14.55 25.17
CA GLN A 646 6.75 15.45 24.43
C GLN A 646 7.61 16.46 23.67
N GLU A 647 7.44 16.55 22.37
CA GLU A 647 8.11 17.50 21.49
C GLU A 647 7.09 18.40 20.80
N GLY A 648 6.54 19.33 21.55
CA GLY A 648 5.50 20.24 21.10
C GLY A 648 4.12 19.59 21.02
N TRP A 649 3.33 20.04 20.04
CA TRP A 649 1.94 19.68 19.83
C TRP A 649 1.70 19.34 18.37
N LYS A 650 0.64 18.58 18.07
CA LYS A 650 0.12 18.30 16.73
C LYS A 650 -1.39 18.51 16.74
N GLY A 651 -1.96 18.88 15.61
CA GLY A 651 -3.41 18.95 15.51
C GLY A 651 -4.02 17.55 15.57
N HIS A 652 -5.16 17.45 16.20
CA HIS A 652 -5.91 16.19 16.29
C HIS A 652 -6.42 15.75 14.92
N ILE A 653 -7.00 16.68 14.17
CA ILE A 653 -7.43 16.50 12.77
C ILE A 653 -6.63 17.41 11.84
N LEU A 654 -6.48 18.71 12.16
CA LEU A 654 -5.87 19.69 11.28
C LEU A 654 -4.34 19.72 11.41
N PRO A 655 -3.57 19.47 10.31
CA PRO A 655 -2.11 19.61 10.32
C PRO A 655 -1.68 21.05 10.61
N PHE A 656 -0.63 21.22 11.44
CA PHE A 656 -0.10 22.54 11.79
C PHE A 656 0.34 23.37 10.58
N ASP A 657 0.99 22.73 9.60
CA ASP A 657 1.46 23.40 8.38
C ASP A 657 0.30 23.97 7.53
N LEU A 658 -0.84 23.28 7.49
CA LEU A 658 -2.04 23.78 6.82
C LEU A 658 -2.57 25.05 7.52
N VAL A 659 -2.71 24.99 8.85
CA VAL A 659 -3.19 26.14 9.64
C VAL A 659 -2.21 27.32 9.55
N GLN A 660 -0.92 27.08 9.57
CA GLN A 660 0.11 28.11 9.37
C GLN A 660 0.00 28.77 8.00
N LYS A 661 -0.13 27.98 6.94
CA LYS A 661 -0.27 28.49 5.57
C LYS A 661 -1.55 29.30 5.36
N ARG A 662 -2.64 28.98 6.03
CA ARG A 662 -3.93 29.63 5.84
C ARG A 662 -4.19 30.78 6.81
N CYS A 663 -3.81 30.62 8.08
CA CYS A 663 -4.18 31.55 9.14
C CYS A 663 -3.01 32.42 9.65
N LEU A 664 -1.75 32.00 9.45
CA LEU A 664 -0.54 32.64 9.99
C LEU A 664 0.46 32.97 8.87
N THR A 665 -0.06 33.52 7.77
CA THR A 665 0.71 33.81 6.55
C THR A 665 1.84 34.82 6.76
N ASP A 666 1.61 35.83 7.63
CA ASP A 666 2.58 36.88 7.88
C ASP A 666 3.80 36.33 8.65
N GLU A 667 3.55 35.51 9.69
CA GLU A 667 4.60 34.87 10.47
C GLU A 667 5.41 33.87 9.63
N LEU A 668 4.72 33.10 8.79
CA LEU A 668 5.35 32.14 7.89
C LEU A 668 6.21 32.86 6.82
N SER A 669 5.72 33.99 6.31
CA SER A 669 6.43 34.82 5.32
C SER A 669 7.69 35.46 5.94
N GLU A 670 7.59 35.91 7.20
CA GLU A 670 8.74 36.47 7.93
C GLU A 670 9.80 35.37 8.17
N LEU A 671 9.40 34.17 8.62
CA LEU A 671 10.30 33.02 8.76
C LEU A 671 10.99 32.65 7.44
N SER A 672 10.22 32.61 6.36
CA SER A 672 10.74 32.29 5.01
C SER A 672 11.74 33.35 4.52
N ARG A 673 11.52 34.63 4.86
CA ARG A 673 12.49 35.70 4.56
C ARG A 673 13.79 35.50 5.34
N MET A 674 13.69 35.23 6.65
CA MET A 674 14.87 35.02 7.51
C MET A 674 15.67 33.78 7.07
N ARG A 675 15.01 32.71 6.64
CA ARG A 675 15.69 31.52 6.11
C ARG A 675 16.46 31.85 4.82
N ARG A 676 15.86 32.61 3.90
CA ARG A 676 16.57 33.10 2.69
C ARG A 676 17.76 33.96 3.04
N GLU A 677 17.66 34.87 4.02
CA GLU A 677 18.80 35.67 4.50
C GLU A 677 19.95 34.78 5.02
N VAL A 678 19.63 33.64 5.71
CA VAL A 678 20.66 32.67 6.13
C VAL A 678 21.32 32.00 4.93
N GLU A 679 20.54 31.62 3.91
CA GLU A 679 21.06 31.02 2.66
C GLU A 679 21.95 32.02 1.88
N GLU A 680 21.55 33.28 1.80
CA GLU A 680 22.35 34.34 1.16
C GLU A 680 23.65 34.59 1.92
N ILE A 681 23.63 34.56 3.24
CA ILE A 681 24.84 34.70 4.06
C ILE A 681 25.74 33.47 3.87
N ALA A 682 25.19 32.25 3.85
CA ALA A 682 25.97 31.03 3.60
C ALA A 682 26.64 31.05 2.24
N ALA A 683 25.91 31.44 1.17
CA ALA A 683 26.46 31.62 -0.16
C ALA A 683 27.58 32.70 -0.20
N SER A 684 27.41 33.80 0.55
CA SER A 684 28.42 34.84 0.66
C SER A 684 29.71 34.37 1.37
N ILE A 685 29.58 33.43 2.33
CA ILE A 685 30.73 32.81 3.00
C ILE A 685 31.45 31.86 2.01
N GLU A 686 30.69 31.11 1.22
CA GLU A 686 31.20 30.20 0.20
C GLU A 686 31.92 30.98 -0.93
N GLU A 687 31.35 32.10 -1.40
CA GLU A 687 31.98 33.01 -2.37
C GLU A 687 33.32 33.58 -1.87
N ILE A 688 33.39 33.94 -0.59
CA ILE A 688 34.66 34.36 0.02
C ILE A 688 35.68 33.20 0.01
N LEU A 689 35.25 31.98 0.33
CA LEU A 689 36.14 30.83 0.33
C LEU A 689 36.63 30.45 -1.06
N GLU A 690 35.79 30.54 -2.09
CA GLU A 690 36.14 30.30 -3.48
C GLU A 690 37.07 31.40 -4.04
N SER A 691 36.98 32.63 -3.54
CA SER A 691 37.85 33.74 -3.94
C SER A 691 39.30 33.64 -3.42
N LEU A 692 39.55 32.73 -2.43
CA LEU A 692 40.88 32.54 -1.85
C LEU A 692 41.82 31.77 -2.78
N SER A 693 43.02 32.25 -2.96
CA SER A 693 44.10 31.50 -3.61
C SER A 693 44.57 30.32 -2.73
N GLU A 694 45.29 29.38 -3.30
CA GLU A 694 45.85 28.24 -2.53
C GLU A 694 46.85 28.73 -1.45
N GLU A 695 47.60 29.82 -1.70
CA GLU A 695 48.49 30.44 -0.69
C GLU A 695 47.69 31.04 0.48
N ASP A 696 46.54 31.69 0.16
CA ASP A 696 45.64 32.25 1.16
C ASP A 696 45.00 31.13 2.02
N LYS A 697 44.58 30.07 1.36
CA LYS A 697 44.03 28.89 2.07
C LYS A 697 45.05 28.23 2.99
N GLU A 698 46.33 28.21 2.62
CA GLU A 698 47.40 27.75 3.52
C GLU A 698 47.60 28.71 4.69
N SER A 699 47.58 30.00 4.46
CA SER A 699 47.67 31.01 5.50
C SER A 699 46.49 31.00 6.47
N LEU A 700 45.34 30.51 6.04
CA LEU A 700 44.10 30.34 6.80
C LEU A 700 43.84 28.91 7.27
N ALA A 701 44.81 27.99 7.21
CA ALA A 701 44.63 26.58 7.52
C ALA A 701 43.96 26.32 8.90
N ASP A 702 44.26 27.12 9.92
CA ASP A 702 43.72 27.02 11.28
C ASP A 702 42.22 27.43 11.38
N VAL A 703 41.67 28.07 10.36
CA VAL A 703 40.25 28.48 10.24
C VAL A 703 39.53 27.86 9.05
N LEU A 704 40.13 26.84 8.44
CA LEU A 704 39.54 26.02 7.41
C LEU A 704 39.46 24.57 7.88
N THR A 705 38.63 23.76 7.22
CA THR A 705 38.62 22.30 7.35
C THR A 705 39.91 21.67 6.84
N GLU A 706 40.22 20.43 7.18
CA GLU A 706 41.38 19.69 6.67
C GLU A 706 41.41 19.64 5.14
N GLU A 707 40.21 19.55 4.53
CA GLU A 707 40.04 19.57 3.05
C GLU A 707 40.00 20.96 2.45
N LYS A 708 40.08 22.01 3.27
CA LYS A 708 40.04 23.43 2.89
C LYS A 708 38.78 23.86 2.13
N ASP A 709 37.69 23.15 2.32
CA ASP A 709 36.40 23.34 1.64
C ASP A 709 35.34 24.08 2.48
N ALA A 710 35.64 24.42 3.73
CA ALA A 710 34.75 25.20 4.60
C ALA A 710 35.50 25.99 5.68
N PHE A 711 34.94 27.12 6.14
CA PHE A 711 35.44 27.86 7.27
C PHE A 711 35.10 27.23 8.61
N VAL A 712 36.12 27.18 9.51
CA VAL A 712 35.99 26.77 10.92
C VAL A 712 36.30 27.96 11.82
N PHE A 713 35.31 28.76 12.14
CA PHE A 713 35.46 30.05 12.81
C PHE A 713 35.93 29.98 14.28
N LYS A 714 36.20 28.83 14.85
CA LYS A 714 36.59 28.66 16.25
C LYS A 714 37.85 29.45 16.60
N ASN A 715 38.82 29.52 15.67
CA ASN A 715 40.12 30.15 15.85
C ASN A 715 40.25 31.49 15.13
N SER A 716 39.19 32.02 14.51
CA SER A 716 39.26 33.23 13.63
C SER A 716 39.89 34.42 14.29
N LYS A 717 39.64 34.65 15.60
CA LYS A 717 40.26 35.78 16.38
C LYS A 717 41.79 35.64 16.56
N ALA A 718 42.27 34.40 16.74
CA ALA A 718 43.70 34.14 16.90
C ALA A 718 44.43 34.35 15.55
N VAL A 719 43.88 33.79 14.46
CA VAL A 719 44.43 33.92 13.13
C VAL A 719 44.41 35.38 12.68
N LEU A 720 43.33 36.13 12.93
CA LEU A 720 43.27 37.57 12.63
C LEU A 720 44.36 38.38 13.37
N LYS A 721 44.67 38.01 14.62
CA LYS A 721 45.74 38.69 15.36
C LYS A 721 47.11 38.38 14.76
N THR A 722 47.38 37.15 14.36
CA THR A 722 48.65 36.77 13.71
C THR A 722 48.79 37.47 12.35
N LEU A 723 47.76 37.53 11.55
CA LEU A 723 47.76 38.23 10.24
C LEU A 723 47.96 39.74 10.40
N GLN A 724 47.49 40.35 11.51
CA GLN A 724 47.67 41.77 11.79
C GLN A 724 49.11 42.15 12.20
N GLU A 725 49.97 41.21 12.57
CA GLU A 725 51.39 41.46 12.86
C GLU A 725 52.15 41.82 11.55
N ASP A 726 51.64 41.36 10.38
CA ASP A 726 52.18 41.78 9.06
C ASP A 726 51.00 42.28 8.17
N ALA A 727 50.43 43.40 8.59
CA ALA A 727 49.24 43.99 7.99
C ALA A 727 49.47 44.58 6.57
N GLU A 728 50.72 44.91 6.21
CA GLU A 728 51.06 45.44 4.89
C GLU A 728 50.93 44.36 3.81
N ASN A 729 51.28 43.12 4.10
CA ASN A 729 51.17 41.99 3.16
C ASN A 729 49.83 41.26 3.20
N ASN A 730 49.12 41.27 4.36
CA ASN A 730 47.91 40.47 4.59
C ASN A 730 46.62 41.32 4.60
N GLY A 731 46.63 42.57 4.11
CA GLY A 731 45.53 43.53 4.23
C GLY A 731 44.22 43.01 3.62
N GLU A 732 44.27 42.38 2.47
CA GLU A 732 43.11 41.82 1.75
C GLU A 732 42.59 40.60 2.48
N LEU A 733 43.45 39.66 2.89
CA LEU A 733 43.09 38.44 3.60
C LEU A 733 42.47 38.72 4.98
N ILE A 734 42.98 39.74 5.70
CA ILE A 734 42.38 40.21 6.95
C ILE A 734 40.97 40.75 6.72
N SER A 735 40.75 41.48 5.59
CA SER A 735 39.43 42.00 5.23
C SER A 735 38.44 40.87 4.92
N LEU A 736 38.84 39.88 4.13
CA LEU A 736 38.02 38.72 3.77
C LEU A 736 37.68 37.89 4.99
N LEU A 737 38.65 37.56 5.88
CA LEU A 737 38.41 36.80 7.10
C LEU A 737 37.51 37.57 8.09
N LYS A 738 37.64 38.89 8.24
CA LYS A 738 36.73 39.71 9.02
C LYS A 738 35.32 39.70 8.48
N LYS A 739 35.16 39.74 7.15
CA LYS A 739 33.88 39.70 6.46
C LYS A 739 33.21 38.36 6.68
N ALA A 740 33.97 37.26 6.54
CA ALA A 740 33.48 35.88 6.80
C ALA A 740 33.06 35.68 8.27
N ASP A 741 33.89 36.16 9.24
CA ASP A 741 33.56 36.04 10.68
C ASP A 741 32.34 36.89 11.08
N ARG A 742 32.14 38.04 10.46
CA ARG A 742 30.94 38.86 10.57
C ARG A 742 29.72 38.09 10.07
N TYR A 743 29.81 37.55 8.87
CA TYR A 743 28.74 36.75 8.27
C TYR A 743 28.37 35.51 9.10
N ASN A 744 29.37 34.79 9.62
CA ASN A 744 29.12 33.66 10.55
C ASN A 744 28.41 34.11 11.86
N SER A 745 28.76 35.31 12.36
CA SER A 745 28.11 35.88 13.54
C SER A 745 26.66 36.29 13.25
N GLU A 746 26.40 36.88 12.07
CA GLU A 746 25.07 37.23 11.59
C GLU A 746 24.22 35.95 11.37
N GLU A 747 24.79 34.95 10.73
CA GLU A 747 24.16 33.64 10.50
C GLU A 747 23.73 32.96 11.82
N LYS A 748 24.61 32.91 12.81
CA LYS A 748 24.31 32.37 14.13
C LYS A 748 23.20 33.14 14.85
N SER A 749 23.22 34.45 14.76
CA SER A 749 22.19 35.31 15.35
C SER A 749 20.83 35.09 14.66
N LEU A 750 20.83 35.00 13.32
CA LEU A 750 19.61 34.72 12.54
C LEU A 750 19.07 33.33 12.82
N LYS A 751 19.92 32.30 12.87
CA LYS A 751 19.51 30.92 13.21
C LYS A 751 18.89 30.85 14.62
N SER A 752 19.42 31.60 15.60
CA SER A 752 18.81 31.67 16.92
C SER A 752 17.42 32.32 16.88
N LYS A 753 17.29 33.45 16.16
CA LYS A 753 16.02 34.16 16.00
C LYS A 753 14.98 33.31 15.23
N ILE A 754 15.42 32.57 14.24
CA ILE A 754 14.56 31.64 13.48
C ILE A 754 13.99 30.61 14.44
N LYS A 755 14.83 29.98 15.28
CA LYS A 755 14.39 29.00 16.25
C LYS A 755 13.36 29.57 17.24
N ASP A 756 13.64 30.74 17.80
CA ASP A 756 12.70 31.40 18.74
C ASP A 756 11.36 31.71 18.06
N LYS A 757 11.39 32.10 16.75
CA LYS A 757 10.18 32.35 15.98
C LYS A 757 9.45 31.07 15.57
N GLU A 758 10.15 29.99 15.29
CA GLU A 758 9.58 28.65 15.03
C GLU A 758 8.84 28.15 16.29
N ASP A 759 9.46 28.27 17.45
CA ASP A 759 8.85 27.91 18.73
C ASP A 759 7.59 28.78 19.02
N ALA A 760 7.67 30.08 18.76
CA ALA A 760 6.54 31.00 18.91
C ALA A 760 5.41 30.70 17.90
N LEU A 761 5.75 30.45 16.64
CA LEU A 761 4.80 30.05 15.59
C LEU A 761 4.10 28.73 15.95
N HIS A 762 4.83 27.77 16.47
CA HIS A 762 4.27 26.50 16.90
C HIS A 762 3.21 26.67 18.00
N LEU A 763 3.51 27.47 19.03
CA LEU A 763 2.54 27.77 20.09
C LEU A 763 1.35 28.58 19.56
N LYS A 764 1.59 29.58 18.70
CA LYS A 764 0.53 30.36 18.09
C LYS A 764 -0.40 29.51 17.21
N THR A 765 0.17 28.52 16.51
CA THR A 765 -0.61 27.56 15.71
C THR A 765 -1.52 26.74 16.61
N LYS A 766 -1.03 26.24 17.75
CA LYS A 766 -1.84 25.55 18.75
C LYS A 766 -3.02 26.40 19.18
N GLU A 767 -2.74 27.64 19.63
CA GLU A 767 -3.77 28.58 20.09
C GLU A 767 -4.78 28.89 18.98
N THR A 768 -4.32 28.99 17.74
CA THR A 768 -5.19 29.23 16.57
C THR A 768 -6.16 28.09 16.39
N ILE A 769 -5.68 26.82 16.44
CA ILE A 769 -6.53 25.63 16.32
C ILE A 769 -7.57 25.59 17.46
N GLU A 770 -7.14 25.78 18.71
CA GLU A 770 -8.02 25.73 19.88
C GLU A 770 -9.11 26.82 19.88
N ASN A 771 -8.93 27.92 19.13
CA ASN A 771 -9.86 29.03 19.02
C ASN A 771 -10.61 29.10 17.66
N LEU A 772 -10.53 28.06 16.82
CA LEU A 772 -11.25 28.04 15.55
C LEU A 772 -12.76 28.08 15.75
N THR A 773 -13.44 28.91 14.97
CA THR A 773 -14.91 28.82 14.82
C THR A 773 -15.26 27.58 13.98
N LYS A 774 -16.52 27.12 14.05
CA LYS A 774 -16.99 26.00 13.24
C LYS A 774 -16.81 26.26 11.74
N GLU A 775 -17.09 27.48 11.31
CA GLU A 775 -16.98 27.91 9.91
C GLU A 775 -15.53 27.88 9.45
N GLN A 776 -14.60 28.42 10.24
CA GLN A 776 -13.16 28.36 9.95
C GLN A 776 -12.65 26.93 9.95
N GLY A 777 -13.12 26.08 10.86
CA GLY A 777 -12.81 24.65 10.86
C GLY A 777 -13.26 23.97 9.57
N LYS A 778 -14.48 24.23 9.09
CA LYS A 778 -14.99 23.70 7.83
C LYS A 778 -14.19 24.19 6.60
N GLU A 779 -13.77 25.46 6.58
CA GLU A 779 -12.91 25.98 5.52
C GLU A 779 -11.54 25.26 5.49
N LEU A 780 -10.95 24.99 6.65
CA LEU A 780 -9.70 24.26 6.75
C LEU A 780 -9.86 22.78 6.38
N LEU A 781 -11.02 22.17 6.70
CA LEU A 781 -11.34 20.83 6.20
C LEU A 781 -11.49 20.81 4.67
N TYR A 782 -12.09 21.85 4.10
CA TYR A 782 -12.15 21.99 2.64
C TYR A 782 -10.73 22.01 2.02
N ASP A 783 -9.85 22.81 2.60
CA ASP A 783 -8.45 22.89 2.13
C ASP A 783 -7.69 21.56 2.36
N LYS A 784 -8.00 20.82 3.41
CA LYS A 784 -7.38 19.53 3.72
C LYS A 784 -7.91 18.39 2.86
N TRP A 785 -9.24 18.28 2.72
CA TRP A 785 -9.89 17.10 2.15
C TRP A 785 -10.29 17.27 0.69
N ILE A 786 -10.84 18.44 0.35
CA ILE A 786 -11.48 18.65 -0.96
C ILE A 786 -10.48 19.20 -1.99
N LEU A 787 -9.71 20.19 -1.61
CA LEU A 787 -8.79 20.86 -2.52
C LEU A 787 -7.74 19.92 -3.15
N PRO A 788 -7.12 18.96 -2.42
CA PRO A 788 -6.20 18.00 -3.01
C PRO A 788 -6.86 17.12 -4.08
N ILE A 789 -8.10 16.65 -3.84
CA ILE A 789 -8.86 15.84 -4.79
C ILE A 789 -9.16 16.63 -6.05
N VAL A 790 -9.74 17.83 -5.91
CA VAL A 790 -10.14 18.68 -7.04
C VAL A 790 -8.92 19.10 -7.86
N SER A 791 -7.85 19.59 -7.20
CA SER A 791 -6.63 20.00 -7.89
C SER A 791 -5.89 18.83 -8.54
N GLY A 792 -5.93 17.67 -7.92
CA GLY A 792 -5.38 16.44 -8.49
C GLY A 792 -6.09 16.06 -9.79
N ILE A 793 -7.42 16.04 -9.78
CA ILE A 793 -8.24 15.75 -10.97
C ILE A 793 -8.02 16.81 -12.05
N ASP A 794 -8.02 18.11 -11.69
CA ASP A 794 -7.76 19.21 -12.62
C ASP A 794 -6.38 19.12 -13.30
N SER A 795 -5.43 18.46 -12.68
CA SER A 795 -4.07 18.28 -13.23
C SER A 795 -3.97 17.16 -14.28
N LEU A 796 -4.94 16.24 -14.34
CA LEU A 796 -4.88 15.06 -15.21
C LEU A 796 -4.74 15.40 -16.70
N PRO A 797 -5.56 16.32 -17.29
CA PRO A 797 -5.41 16.64 -18.70
C PRO A 797 -4.08 17.33 -19.01
N VAL A 798 -3.53 18.10 -18.09
CA VAL A 798 -2.21 18.74 -18.27
C VAL A 798 -1.11 17.68 -18.28
N ALA A 799 -1.15 16.71 -17.37
CA ALA A 799 -0.21 15.61 -17.33
C ALA A 799 -0.28 14.75 -18.61
N MET A 800 -1.47 14.44 -19.08
CA MET A 800 -1.72 13.71 -20.34
C MET A 800 -1.12 14.44 -21.54
N LEU A 801 -1.34 15.76 -21.65
CA LEU A 801 -0.76 16.57 -22.72
C LEU A 801 0.77 16.65 -22.64
N GLN A 802 1.35 16.67 -21.43
CA GLN A 802 2.80 16.63 -21.25
C GLN A 802 3.38 15.27 -21.71
N ASP A 803 2.74 14.17 -21.37
CA ASP A 803 3.15 12.84 -21.83
C ASP A 803 3.01 12.69 -23.35
N PHE A 804 1.90 13.19 -23.92
CA PHE A 804 1.72 13.25 -25.36
C PHE A 804 2.83 14.02 -26.06
N THR A 805 3.13 15.25 -25.58
CA THR A 805 4.21 16.10 -26.11
C THR A 805 5.56 15.39 -26.05
N LYS A 806 5.90 14.78 -24.91
CA LYS A 806 7.14 14.03 -24.73
C LYS A 806 7.26 12.85 -25.69
N ASN A 807 6.16 12.13 -25.95
CA ASN A 807 6.13 11.02 -26.89
C ASN A 807 6.32 11.50 -28.33
N LEU A 808 5.74 12.66 -28.70
CA LEU A 808 5.96 13.29 -30.02
C LEU A 808 7.43 13.76 -30.19
N GLU A 809 8.01 14.37 -29.16
CA GLU A 809 9.43 14.77 -29.16
C GLU A 809 10.35 13.53 -29.31
N SER A 810 10.02 12.45 -28.62
CA SER A 810 10.78 11.19 -28.72
C SER A 810 10.68 10.60 -30.14
N LEU A 811 9.48 10.63 -30.74
CA LEU A 811 9.30 10.19 -32.13
C LEU A 811 10.07 11.07 -33.12
N SER A 812 10.11 12.38 -32.93
CA SER A 812 10.90 13.29 -33.75
C SER A 812 12.39 12.96 -33.70
N ARG A 813 12.93 12.81 -32.48
CA ARG A 813 14.35 12.47 -32.26
C ARG A 813 14.73 11.10 -32.83
N LYS A 814 13.79 10.16 -32.92
CA LYS A 814 14.04 8.82 -33.44
C LYS A 814 14.58 8.83 -34.87
N TYR A 815 14.17 9.80 -35.69
CA TYR A 815 14.55 9.93 -37.11
C TYR A 815 15.29 11.24 -37.42
N GLU A 816 15.80 11.94 -36.40
CA GLU A 816 16.49 13.23 -36.54
C GLU A 816 17.85 13.06 -37.20
N THR A 817 18.61 12.04 -36.79
CA THR A 817 19.93 11.74 -37.39
C THR A 817 19.76 10.58 -38.38
N THR A 818 20.02 10.83 -39.64
CA THR A 818 19.89 9.84 -40.70
C THR A 818 21.25 9.21 -41.09
N MET A 819 21.19 8.10 -41.78
CA MET A 819 22.36 7.46 -42.34
C MET A 819 23.04 8.42 -43.31
N SER A 820 22.27 9.18 -44.11
CA SER A 820 22.77 10.20 -45.04
C SER A 820 23.54 11.31 -44.34
N ASP A 821 23.03 11.82 -43.19
CA ASP A 821 23.70 12.83 -42.40
C ASP A 821 25.03 12.32 -41.82
N LEU A 822 25.01 11.05 -41.30
CA LEU A 822 26.22 10.42 -40.81
C LEU A 822 27.26 10.16 -41.92
N GLU A 823 26.83 9.80 -43.13
CA GLU A 823 27.74 9.65 -44.30
C GLU A 823 28.38 10.99 -44.67
N GLU A 824 27.60 12.08 -44.65
CA GLU A 824 28.11 13.44 -44.91
C GLU A 824 29.08 13.88 -43.79
N GLU A 825 28.78 13.69 -42.53
CA GLU A 825 29.65 14.00 -41.39
C GLU A 825 30.96 13.21 -41.43
N ILE A 826 30.89 11.91 -41.77
CA ILE A 826 32.08 11.05 -41.97
C ILE A 826 32.92 11.57 -43.11
N ALA A 827 32.32 11.98 -44.23
CA ALA A 827 33.04 12.51 -45.40
C ALA A 827 33.72 13.84 -45.04
N ASP A 828 33.00 14.74 -44.33
CA ASP A 828 33.57 16.02 -43.90
C ASP A 828 34.71 15.85 -42.88
N THR A 829 34.50 14.99 -41.85
CA THR A 829 35.52 14.67 -40.85
C THR A 829 36.75 14.01 -41.47
N SER A 830 36.55 13.10 -42.46
CA SER A 830 37.63 12.47 -43.21
C SER A 830 38.44 13.48 -44.00
N LYS A 831 37.73 14.46 -44.62
CA LYS A 831 38.38 15.55 -45.34
C LYS A 831 39.17 16.47 -44.39
N GLU A 832 38.64 16.87 -43.28
CA GLU A 832 39.35 17.66 -42.26
C GLU A 832 40.61 16.94 -41.77
N LEU A 833 40.47 15.61 -41.49
CA LEU A 833 41.62 14.79 -41.09
C LEU A 833 42.71 14.73 -42.18
N VAL A 834 42.32 14.61 -43.44
CA VAL A 834 43.28 14.67 -44.58
C VAL A 834 43.98 16.03 -44.64
N ASP A 835 43.24 17.12 -44.43
CA ASP A 835 43.80 18.49 -44.41
C ASP A 835 44.79 18.64 -43.23
N MET A 836 44.42 18.19 -42.02
CA MET A 836 45.33 18.22 -40.85
C MET A 836 46.57 17.33 -41.06
N LEU A 837 46.43 16.14 -41.65
CA LEU A 837 47.56 15.28 -41.99
C LEU A 837 48.50 15.93 -43.02
N SER A 838 48.00 16.83 -43.91
CA SER A 838 48.81 17.53 -44.89
C SER A 838 49.72 18.61 -44.28
N GLU A 839 49.39 19.10 -43.08
CA GLU A 839 50.16 20.11 -42.34
C GLU A 839 51.29 19.48 -41.50
N LEU A 840 51.30 18.15 -41.35
CA LEU A 840 52.31 17.47 -40.57
C LEU A 840 53.64 17.42 -41.35
N THR A 841 54.76 17.54 -40.66
CA THR A 841 56.10 17.41 -41.18
C THR A 841 56.90 16.38 -40.38
N GLY A 842 57.68 15.53 -41.04
CA GLY A 842 58.45 14.48 -40.38
C GLY A 842 59.64 14.01 -41.20
N SER A 843 60.23 12.87 -40.80
CA SER A 843 61.23 12.17 -41.56
C SER A 843 60.65 11.62 -42.87
N ALA A 844 61.56 11.25 -43.88
CA ALA A 844 61.09 10.67 -45.14
C ALA A 844 60.18 9.43 -44.94
N GLN A 845 60.46 8.59 -43.93
CA GLN A 845 59.64 7.43 -43.60
C GLN A 845 58.33 7.82 -42.94
N ASP A 846 58.30 8.88 -42.08
CA ASP A 846 57.06 9.40 -41.47
C ASP A 846 56.13 9.99 -42.51
N MET A 847 56.70 10.71 -43.49
CA MET A 847 55.96 11.29 -44.60
C MET A 847 55.33 10.25 -45.52
N GLU A 848 55.99 9.13 -45.75
CA GLU A 848 55.45 7.99 -46.50
C GLU A 848 54.23 7.39 -45.74
N GLY A 849 54.37 7.22 -44.44
CA GLY A 849 53.26 6.75 -43.60
C GLY A 849 52.06 7.72 -43.53
N ILE A 850 52.31 9.04 -43.42
CA ILE A 850 51.30 10.09 -43.49
C ILE A 850 50.63 10.09 -44.85
N GLN A 851 51.33 9.87 -45.93
CA GLN A 851 50.75 9.81 -47.28
C GLN A 851 49.87 8.59 -47.45
N GLU A 852 50.22 7.41 -46.90
CA GLU A 852 49.36 6.23 -46.86
C GLU A 852 48.10 6.44 -46.03
N LEU A 853 48.20 7.12 -44.86
CA LEU A 853 47.06 7.48 -44.04
C LEU A 853 46.09 8.42 -44.76
N ARG A 854 46.61 9.45 -45.46
CA ARG A 854 45.80 10.36 -46.27
C ARG A 854 45.01 9.62 -47.34
N LEU A 855 45.63 8.64 -48.03
CA LEU A 855 44.95 7.81 -49.05
C LEU A 855 43.85 6.97 -48.47
N LEU A 856 44.04 6.42 -47.26
CA LEU A 856 43.02 5.66 -46.56
C LEU A 856 41.77 6.48 -46.26
N PHE A 857 41.89 7.77 -46.01
CA PHE A 857 40.79 8.72 -45.74
C PHE A 857 40.31 9.46 -47.01
N GLY A 858 40.70 9.02 -48.23
CA GLY A 858 40.18 9.56 -49.48
C GLY A 858 40.91 10.82 -50.00
N GLY A 859 42.12 11.11 -49.49
CA GLY A 859 42.95 12.19 -49.98
C GLY A 859 43.54 11.85 -51.34
N ASP A 860 43.57 12.82 -52.28
CA ASP A 860 44.21 12.67 -53.60
C ASP A 860 45.74 12.70 -53.48
N ILE A 861 46.41 11.91 -54.30
CA ILE A 861 47.87 11.98 -54.48
C ILE A 861 48.15 13.16 -55.44
N HIS A 862 48.28 14.38 -54.86
CA HIS A 862 48.89 15.46 -55.56
C HIS A 862 50.30 15.66 -55.05
N GLU A 863 51.37 15.52 -56.04
CA GLU A 863 52.78 15.73 -55.84
C GLU A 863 53.12 17.07 -55.16
#